data_d32ee97e0b875566aba87570a29ee94a
#
_entry.id   d32ee97e0b875566aba87570a29ee94a
#
_cell.length_a   1.000
_cell.length_b   1.000
_cell.length_c   1.000
_cell.angle_alpha   90.00
_cell.angle_beta   90.00
_cell.angle_gamma   90.00
#
_symmetry.space_group_name_H-M   'P 1'
#
loop_
_entity.id
_entity.type
_entity.pdbx_description
1 polymer ?
#
loop_
_entity_poly.entity_id
_entity_poly.type
_entity_poly.pdbx_seq_one_letter_code
_entity_poly.pdbx_strand_id
1 'polypeptide(L)'
;MKNEQRGREALFRKKDGEAGAVTLFLILILAGVYMFVAIFIDYARIAAFKVQTERMAHAAMRSVMSAYDTSLREYGLFAYGDSSGDAIMAKVLNDSVKPSSVKDGFPILDIQWDTTSLGMERELGRYDIFNRQIQEDMKYRAPVDFVIEVINRFKPMSEEIKEAAHTVDLLKKLQKLYDKREKLLDEAVGNQIESADKVMKLPDLIMKPPAQVIYEEMLEEAPETAAEAAARYADYLSKKQADEGLPLIEQLYILELGRYRTGVNQIVTGISMLMQPALEAHKTKLLEAQDKIEEAREINEEMKRVIAEGENRSENAGYDNVGSSTLPGTSPTSAGSGNEAKSTRSLASELVREDALFDRIKSRVISQNEDFSGVRKDSMELNTQLRSVTGMSGVPIKPAVRQASQTTERYMNSFGRTGSSNLITQSQQELENGRGSDAQRKENDKQSKGKLKEIKRIFSRIENGSSGSVQTFKQLEQFYEANIAFNQKSSERAEKVEIASDPYDSGGNAMKGMDHLFGGMSGLLGQLGDELFQNEYALAYFNSMDFGQLFSWTEGSGDVNDVFKLENQELEYILYGFHNPSGNIASAYAEVFGMRLAIRTAEGLSENSKLGNPLLVLSAAILYGITHAIEDMVKLAKDGNVELSKYIKVKLTYRDHLRLFLLMHSNNDRKMSRMLALIRLNTGANPDEKQTYASGQIRSSIKLWFLPGIVRSIGAVMGSEDEVQDGRFFIERKADYSY
;
A
#
# COMPACT_ATOMS: atom_id res chain seq x y z
N MET A 1 136.93 -32.89 13.00
CA MET A 1 135.91 -32.18 13.80
C MET A 1 135.40 -30.94 13.12
N LYS A 2 134.82 -31.02 11.88
CA LYS A 2 134.19 -29.85 11.18
C LYS A 2 132.99 -30.23 10.34
N ASN A 3 132.46 -31.48 10.45
CA ASN A 3 131.29 -31.89 9.65
C ASN A 3 130.05 -32.19 10.47
N GLU A 4 130.10 -32.23 11.82
CA GLU A 4 128.90 -32.47 12.63
C GLU A 4 128.08 -31.20 13.04
N GLN A 5 128.63 -29.98 12.87
CA GLN A 5 127.86 -28.75 13.17
C GLN A 5 126.98 -28.26 12.04
N ARG A 6 127.15 -28.69 10.79
CA ARG A 6 126.25 -28.27 9.65
C ARG A 6 124.94 -29.04 9.55
N GLY A 7 124.88 -30.23 10.19
CA GLY A 7 123.61 -31.00 10.14
C GLY A 7 122.59 -30.65 11.20
N ARG A 8 122.95 -29.97 12.31
CA ARG A 8 122.03 -29.54 13.37
C ARG A 8 121.35 -28.19 13.12
N GLU A 9 121.94 -27.27 12.36
CA GLU A 9 121.28 -26.00 12.01
C GLU A 9 120.27 -26.14 10.92
N ALA A 10 120.36 -27.13 10.02
CA ALA A 10 119.38 -27.36 8.94
C ALA A 10 118.06 -28.02 9.42
N LEU A 11 118.09 -28.78 10.55
CA LEU A 11 116.87 -29.42 11.11
C LEU A 11 116.05 -28.49 12.01
N PHE A 12 116.58 -27.47 12.61
CA PHE A 12 115.85 -26.50 13.39
C PHE A 12 115.16 -25.36 12.52
N ARG A 13 115.67 -25.05 11.36
CA ARG A 13 115.08 -24.09 10.47
C ARG A 13 113.86 -24.57 9.71
N LYS A 14 113.61 -25.86 9.59
CA LYS A 14 112.47 -26.43 8.90
C LYS A 14 111.23 -26.62 9.80
N LYS A 15 111.43 -26.66 11.14
CA LYS A 15 110.34 -26.83 12.08
C LYS A 15 109.64 -25.52 12.44
N ASP A 16 110.35 -24.42 12.46
CA ASP A 16 109.73 -23.11 12.81
C ASP A 16 108.83 -22.51 11.68
N GLY A 17 109.10 -22.87 10.41
CA GLY A 17 108.27 -22.46 9.31
C GLY A 17 106.90 -23.15 9.23
N GLU A 18 106.79 -24.41 9.65
CA GLU A 18 105.54 -25.15 9.60
C GLU A 18 104.64 -24.84 10.80
N ALA A 19 105.20 -24.55 11.96
CA ALA A 19 104.45 -24.11 13.13
C ALA A 19 103.81 -22.73 12.96
N GLY A 20 104.44 -21.84 12.24
CA GLY A 20 103.87 -20.53 11.91
C GLY A 20 102.70 -20.57 10.88
N ALA A 21 102.78 -21.50 9.91
CA ALA A 21 101.75 -21.69 8.93
C ALA A 21 100.45 -22.32 9.52
N VAL A 22 100.61 -23.28 10.44
CA VAL A 22 99.46 -23.90 11.16
C VAL A 22 98.80 -22.91 12.11
N THR A 23 99.52 -22.03 12.79
CA THR A 23 98.92 -20.99 13.66
C THR A 23 98.24 -19.96 12.85
N LEU A 24 98.77 -19.56 11.69
CA LEU A 24 98.05 -18.59 10.78
C LEU A 24 96.80 -19.18 10.21
N PHE A 25 96.84 -20.47 9.81
CA PHE A 25 95.64 -21.21 9.33
C PHE A 25 94.59 -21.36 10.44
N LEU A 26 94.95 -21.64 11.64
CA LEU A 26 94.05 -21.76 12.79
C LEU A 26 93.43 -20.42 13.18
N ILE A 27 94.20 -19.32 13.09
CA ILE A 27 93.65 -17.94 13.26
C ILE A 27 92.68 -17.59 12.20
N LEU A 28 92.91 -17.91 10.92
CA LEU A 28 91.97 -17.68 9.82
C LEU A 28 90.70 -18.51 9.99
N ILE A 29 90.79 -19.79 10.36
CA ILE A 29 89.60 -20.60 10.64
C ILE A 29 88.83 -20.03 11.83
N LEU A 30 89.51 -19.72 12.92
CA LEU A 30 88.86 -19.11 14.08
C LEU A 30 88.20 -17.78 13.77
N ALA A 31 88.86 -16.91 12.98
CA ALA A 31 88.29 -15.69 12.50
C ALA A 31 87.07 -15.93 11.63
N GLY A 32 87.15 -16.94 10.73
CA GLY A 32 86.01 -17.37 9.90
C GLY A 32 84.82 -17.89 10.73
N VAL A 33 85.07 -18.74 11.71
CA VAL A 33 84.07 -19.26 12.65
C VAL A 33 83.42 -18.10 13.43
N TYR A 34 84.32 -17.23 13.97
CA TYR A 34 83.85 -16.07 14.73
C TYR A 34 82.93 -15.13 13.84
N MET A 35 83.38 -14.85 12.63
CA MET A 35 82.61 -14.07 11.64
C MET A 35 81.30 -14.75 11.36
N PHE A 36 81.25 -16.07 11.18
CA PHE A 36 80.04 -16.82 10.95
C PHE A 36 79.06 -16.76 12.11
N VAL A 37 79.59 -16.96 13.34
CA VAL A 37 78.76 -16.82 14.56
C VAL A 37 78.23 -15.40 14.73
N ALA A 38 79.03 -14.39 14.44
CA ALA A 38 78.64 -12.99 14.50
C ALA A 38 77.49 -12.67 13.55
N ILE A 39 77.54 -13.18 12.30
CA ILE A 39 76.48 -13.06 11.34
C ILE A 39 75.20 -13.77 11.84
N PHE A 40 75.34 -14.98 12.39
CA PHE A 40 74.18 -15.72 12.92
C PHE A 40 73.50 -14.99 14.08
N ILE A 41 74.24 -14.35 14.94
CA ILE A 41 73.70 -13.56 16.03
C ILE A 41 72.89 -12.38 15.50
N ASP A 42 73.46 -11.59 14.57
CA ASP A 42 72.74 -10.47 13.99
C ASP A 42 71.52 -10.92 13.23
N TYR A 43 71.54 -12.02 12.48
CA TYR A 43 70.37 -12.60 11.81
C TYR A 43 69.32 -13.12 12.82
N ALA A 44 69.69 -13.79 13.88
CA ALA A 44 68.79 -14.24 14.93
C ALA A 44 68.08 -13.02 15.59
N ARG A 45 68.87 -11.95 15.84
CA ARG A 45 68.33 -10.69 16.39
C ARG A 45 67.38 -9.99 15.39
N ILE A 46 67.70 -9.95 14.11
CA ILE A 46 66.83 -9.42 13.06
C ILE A 46 65.51 -10.22 13.02
N ALA A 47 65.58 -11.56 13.05
CA ALA A 47 64.41 -12.40 13.06
C ALA A 47 63.51 -12.13 14.29
N ALA A 48 64.11 -12.06 15.48
CA ALA A 48 63.40 -11.72 16.71
C ALA A 48 62.81 -10.30 16.67
N PHE A 49 63.55 -9.36 16.11
CA PHE A 49 63.13 -7.97 15.93
C PHE A 49 61.92 -7.88 14.98
N LYS A 50 61.92 -8.60 13.83
CA LYS A 50 60.78 -8.65 12.88
C LYS A 50 59.51 -9.11 13.59
N VAL A 51 59.57 -10.22 14.33
CA VAL A 51 58.43 -10.76 15.10
C VAL A 51 57.96 -9.80 16.19
N GLN A 52 58.91 -9.18 16.92
CA GLN A 52 58.57 -8.25 17.99
C GLN A 52 57.92 -6.97 17.45
N THR A 53 58.43 -6.41 16.34
CA THR A 53 57.82 -5.24 15.68
C THR A 53 56.40 -5.53 15.17
N GLU A 54 56.15 -6.70 14.58
CA GLU A 54 54.85 -7.13 14.16
C GLU A 54 53.86 -7.23 15.35
N ARG A 55 54.30 -7.85 16.44
CA ARG A 55 53.52 -7.91 17.69
C ARG A 55 53.22 -6.54 18.27
N MET A 56 54.19 -5.64 18.25
CA MET A 56 54.03 -4.24 18.69
C MET A 56 53.01 -3.49 17.78
N ALA A 57 53.07 -3.69 16.45
CA ALA A 57 52.12 -3.11 15.52
C ALA A 57 50.69 -3.57 15.79
N HIS A 58 50.48 -4.88 15.92
CA HIS A 58 49.15 -5.41 16.25
C HIS A 58 48.67 -4.97 17.64
N ALA A 59 49.53 -4.92 18.64
CA ALA A 59 49.17 -4.46 19.97
C ALA A 59 48.78 -2.97 19.97
N ALA A 60 49.51 -2.15 19.24
CA ALA A 60 49.19 -0.73 19.07
C ALA A 60 47.86 -0.53 18.40
N MET A 61 47.57 -1.23 17.28
CA MET A 61 46.29 -1.14 16.58
C MET A 61 45.13 -1.61 17.43
N ARG A 62 45.26 -2.72 18.17
CA ARG A 62 44.21 -3.16 19.11
C ARG A 62 43.93 -2.13 20.20
N SER A 63 44.99 -1.50 20.71
CA SER A 63 44.84 -0.45 21.74
C SER A 63 44.18 0.82 21.17
N VAL A 64 44.52 1.23 19.96
CA VAL A 64 43.83 2.33 19.27
C VAL A 64 42.34 2.03 19.13
N MET A 65 42.00 0.86 18.59
CA MET A 65 40.59 0.46 18.39
C MET A 65 39.89 0.08 19.70
N SER A 66 40.55 -0.06 20.83
CA SER A 66 39.87 -0.19 22.13
C SER A 66 39.21 1.13 22.60
N ALA A 67 39.58 2.26 22.01
CA ALA A 67 38.97 3.57 22.28
C ALA A 67 37.71 3.79 21.44
N TYR A 68 36.75 2.88 21.53
CA TYR A 68 35.47 2.98 20.81
C TYR A 68 34.51 3.98 21.47
N ASP A 69 33.57 4.48 20.69
CA ASP A 69 32.50 5.34 21.17
C ASP A 69 31.49 4.56 22.02
N THR A 70 31.38 4.90 23.30
CA THR A 70 30.54 4.14 24.25
C THR A 70 29.05 4.33 24.04
N SER A 71 28.63 5.46 23.43
CA SER A 71 27.21 5.74 23.16
C SER A 71 26.66 4.85 22.05
N LEU A 72 27.47 4.50 21.05
CA LEU A 72 27.08 3.61 19.96
C LEU A 72 26.91 2.16 20.43
N ARG A 73 27.57 1.77 21.51
CA ARG A 73 27.44 0.43 22.08
C ARG A 73 26.04 0.08 22.53
N GLU A 74 25.24 1.07 22.94
CA GLU A 74 23.83 0.87 23.32
C GLU A 74 22.99 0.36 22.14
N TYR A 75 23.45 0.62 20.91
CA TYR A 75 22.86 0.13 19.66
C TYR A 75 23.59 -1.10 19.08
N GLY A 76 24.48 -1.76 19.86
CA GLY A 76 25.25 -2.90 19.35
C GLY A 76 26.29 -2.53 18.29
N LEU A 77 26.63 -1.25 18.18
CA LEU A 77 27.52 -0.71 17.15
C LEU A 77 28.87 -0.31 17.77
N PHE A 78 29.93 -0.44 16.96
CA PHE A 78 31.28 -0.10 17.35
C PHE A 78 31.92 0.77 16.27
N ALA A 79 32.40 1.93 16.68
CA ALA A 79 33.21 2.82 15.86
C ALA A 79 34.19 3.55 16.74
N TYR A 80 35.24 4.08 16.15
CA TYR A 80 36.28 4.80 16.88
C TYR A 80 35.71 6.07 17.54
N GLY A 81 36.12 6.30 18.81
CA GLY A 81 35.72 7.48 19.59
C GLY A 81 36.54 8.73 19.24
N ASP A 82 36.36 9.78 20.03
CA ASP A 82 37.03 11.07 19.81
C ASP A 82 38.43 11.18 20.41
N SER A 83 39.06 10.04 20.77
CA SER A 83 40.41 9.99 21.33
C SER A 83 41.48 10.24 20.26
N SER A 84 42.70 10.72 20.66
CA SER A 84 43.82 10.78 19.72
C SER A 84 44.41 9.42 19.48
N GLY A 85 44.16 8.81 18.33
CA GLY A 85 44.70 7.52 17.94
C GLY A 85 46.24 7.49 17.88
N ASP A 86 46.82 8.58 17.35
CA ASP A 86 48.28 8.73 17.30
C ASP A 86 48.91 8.75 18.71
N ALA A 87 48.28 9.43 19.68
CA ALA A 87 48.77 9.46 21.06
C ALA A 87 48.69 8.09 21.73
N ILE A 88 47.60 7.32 21.50
CA ILE A 88 47.46 5.94 22.00
C ILE A 88 48.50 5.05 21.35
N MET A 89 48.68 5.12 20.04
CA MET A 89 49.68 4.36 19.30
C MET A 89 51.07 4.64 19.78
N ALA A 90 51.47 5.91 19.89
CA ALA A 90 52.77 6.34 20.39
C ALA A 90 53.03 5.85 21.83
N LYS A 91 52.01 5.92 22.70
CA LYS A 91 52.12 5.43 24.08
C LYS A 91 52.39 3.92 24.13
N VAL A 92 51.62 3.12 23.38
CA VAL A 92 51.79 1.65 23.35
C VAL A 92 53.16 1.27 22.79
N LEU A 93 53.63 1.96 21.74
CA LEU A 93 54.96 1.74 21.17
C LEU A 93 56.07 2.08 22.18
N ASN A 94 55.99 3.26 22.82
CA ASN A 94 56.93 3.66 23.85
C ASN A 94 56.96 2.69 25.01
N ASP A 95 55.81 2.23 25.49
CA ASP A 95 55.74 1.28 26.60
C ASP A 95 56.27 -0.12 26.20
N SER A 96 56.11 -0.50 24.93
CA SER A 96 56.59 -1.79 24.38
C SER A 96 58.11 -1.84 24.16
N VAL A 97 58.74 -0.68 23.96
CA VAL A 97 60.20 -0.54 23.73
C VAL A 97 60.97 -0.36 25.03
N LYS A 98 60.32 0.02 26.14
CA LYS A 98 60.99 0.14 27.45
C LYS A 98 61.60 -1.20 27.85
N PRO A 99 62.91 -1.19 28.23
CA PRO A 99 63.54 -2.42 28.71
C PRO A 99 62.80 -2.96 29.95
N SER A 100 62.49 -4.23 29.94
CA SER A 100 61.95 -4.91 31.15
C SER A 100 62.89 -4.63 32.32
N SER A 101 62.35 -4.28 33.48
CA SER A 101 63.02 -3.81 34.71
C SER A 101 63.88 -4.87 35.36
N VAL A 102 64.65 -5.70 34.62
CA VAL A 102 65.69 -6.57 35.13
C VAL A 102 66.89 -5.71 35.33
N LYS A 103 67.22 -5.41 36.60
CA LYS A 103 68.29 -4.47 37.05
C LYS A 103 69.66 -4.72 36.49
N ASP A 104 70.00 -5.92 35.93
CA ASP A 104 71.29 -6.30 35.39
C ASP A 104 71.19 -7.01 34.01
N GLY A 105 70.14 -6.86 33.28
CA GLY A 105 69.92 -7.52 31.98
C GLY A 105 70.55 -6.75 30.81
N PHE A 106 71.36 -7.42 29.99
CA PHE A 106 71.87 -6.88 28.73
C PHE A 106 70.73 -6.87 27.68
N PRO A 107 70.35 -5.70 27.11
CA PRO A 107 69.25 -5.64 26.15
C PRO A 107 69.68 -6.29 24.84
N ILE A 108 69.19 -7.51 24.54
CA ILE A 108 69.46 -8.23 23.30
C ILE A 108 68.88 -7.52 22.11
N LEU A 109 67.69 -6.91 22.27
CA LEU A 109 67.01 -6.14 21.26
C LEU A 109 66.89 -4.66 21.70
N ASP A 110 67.63 -3.77 21.04
CA ASP A 110 67.59 -2.32 21.23
C ASP A 110 66.69 -1.75 20.12
N ILE A 111 65.35 -1.92 20.28
CA ILE A 111 64.36 -1.50 19.30
C ILE A 111 64.09 -0.02 19.47
N GLN A 112 64.10 0.71 18.37
CA GLN A 112 63.64 2.10 18.28
C GLN A 112 62.60 2.18 17.21
N TRP A 113 61.49 2.86 17.47
CA TRP A 113 60.54 3.24 16.43
C TRP A 113 60.83 4.67 15.97
N ASP A 114 60.73 4.90 14.65
CA ASP A 114 61.15 6.15 14.05
C ASP A 114 59.96 7.00 13.58
N THR A 115 59.06 6.38 12.79
CA THR A 115 57.85 7.03 12.28
C THR A 115 56.65 6.09 12.38
N THR A 116 55.52 6.72 12.59
CA THR A 116 54.19 6.05 12.57
C THR A 116 53.25 6.79 11.67
N SER A 117 52.34 6.10 11.00
CA SER A 117 51.18 6.67 10.36
C SER A 117 49.95 5.87 10.73
N LEU A 118 48.85 6.57 10.98
CA LEU A 118 47.57 5.99 11.32
C LEU A 118 46.56 6.46 10.26
N GLY A 119 45.95 5.52 9.55
CA GLY A 119 44.81 5.75 8.65
C GLY A 119 43.55 5.24 9.31
N MET A 120 42.50 6.05 9.26
CA MET A 120 41.16 5.72 9.74
C MET A 120 40.21 5.73 8.55
N GLU A 121 39.45 4.68 8.33
CA GLU A 121 38.63 4.47 7.16
C GLU A 121 37.31 3.73 7.51
N ARG A 122 36.41 3.61 6.53
CA ARG A 122 35.15 2.88 6.60
C ARG A 122 34.20 3.48 7.64
N GLU A 123 33.58 4.59 7.27
CA GLU A 123 32.62 5.30 8.11
C GLU A 123 31.40 4.41 8.40
N LEU A 124 30.93 4.40 9.63
CA LEU A 124 29.77 3.63 10.10
C LEU A 124 28.47 4.01 9.35
N GLY A 125 28.36 5.27 8.90
CA GLY A 125 27.21 5.78 8.15
C GLY A 125 27.02 5.18 6.75
N ARG A 126 28.00 4.45 6.23
CA ARG A 126 27.87 3.72 4.95
C ARG A 126 26.99 2.48 5.12
N TYR A 127 26.09 2.25 4.19
CA TYR A 127 25.13 1.14 4.26
C TYR A 127 25.80 -0.23 4.34
N ASP A 128 26.86 -0.45 3.57
CA ASP A 128 27.59 -1.71 3.57
C ASP A 128 28.27 -1.99 4.93
N ILE A 129 28.80 -0.97 5.58
CA ILE A 129 29.45 -1.06 6.89
C ILE A 129 28.40 -1.24 7.99
N PHE A 130 27.37 -0.41 8.00
CA PHE A 130 26.27 -0.48 8.97
C PHE A 130 25.55 -1.83 8.91
N ASN A 131 25.20 -2.29 7.70
CA ASN A 131 24.57 -3.59 7.50
C ASN A 131 25.44 -4.74 8.02
N ARG A 132 26.76 -4.68 7.81
CA ARG A 132 27.69 -5.70 8.31
C ARG A 132 27.70 -5.76 9.83
N GLN A 133 27.70 -4.63 10.52
CA GLN A 133 27.64 -4.61 12.00
C GLN A 133 26.29 -5.11 12.51
N ILE A 134 25.17 -4.73 11.85
CA ILE A 134 23.85 -5.30 12.14
C ILE A 134 23.88 -6.82 12.05
N GLN A 135 24.44 -7.38 10.98
CA GLN A 135 24.53 -8.83 10.79
C GLN A 135 25.32 -9.52 11.91
N GLU A 136 26.48 -8.96 12.27
CA GLU A 136 27.33 -9.53 13.34
C GLU A 136 26.63 -9.46 14.72
N ASP A 137 25.92 -8.38 15.05
CA ASP A 137 25.17 -8.28 16.31
C ASP A 137 23.93 -9.20 16.29
N MET A 138 23.17 -9.20 15.20
CA MET A 138 21.91 -9.96 15.10
C MET A 138 22.13 -11.46 14.90
N LYS A 139 23.27 -11.91 14.39
CA LYS A 139 23.64 -13.33 14.23
C LYS A 139 23.39 -14.17 15.49
N TYR A 140 23.57 -13.56 16.65
CA TYR A 140 23.38 -14.21 17.94
C TYR A 140 22.12 -13.79 18.68
N ARG A 141 21.43 -12.76 18.24
CA ARG A 141 20.27 -12.17 18.93
C ARG A 141 18.96 -12.33 18.15
N ALA A 142 19.04 -12.33 16.80
CA ALA A 142 17.82 -12.41 16.00
C ALA A 142 17.13 -13.75 16.22
N PRO A 143 15.88 -13.76 16.67
CA PRO A 143 15.09 -14.96 16.75
C PRO A 143 14.64 -15.36 15.34
N VAL A 144 15.55 -15.90 14.54
CA VAL A 144 15.26 -16.46 13.20
C VAL A 144 14.06 -17.42 13.29
N ASP A 145 14.00 -18.17 14.40
CA ASP A 145 12.86 -19.04 14.69
C ASP A 145 11.53 -18.31 14.78
N PHE A 146 11.52 -17.04 15.24
CA PHE A 146 10.28 -16.28 15.36
C PHE A 146 9.71 -15.86 13.99
N VAL A 147 10.53 -15.44 13.04
CA VAL A 147 10.08 -15.06 11.70
C VAL A 147 9.56 -16.31 10.97
N ILE A 148 10.27 -17.41 11.10
CA ILE A 148 9.83 -18.71 10.61
C ILE A 148 8.48 -19.08 11.25
N GLU A 149 8.33 -18.85 12.55
CA GLU A 149 7.08 -19.08 13.28
C GLU A 149 5.94 -18.18 12.76
N VAL A 150 6.18 -16.90 12.49
CA VAL A 150 5.18 -15.98 11.91
C VAL A 150 4.76 -16.45 10.52
N ILE A 151 5.70 -16.75 9.63
CA ILE A 151 5.39 -17.30 8.29
C ILE A 151 4.54 -18.58 8.44
N ASN A 152 4.93 -19.46 9.34
CA ASN A 152 4.18 -20.70 9.61
C ASN A 152 2.76 -20.45 10.12
N ARG A 153 2.53 -19.38 10.87
CA ARG A 153 1.20 -18.96 11.36
C ARG A 153 0.31 -18.43 10.24
N PHE A 154 0.87 -17.76 9.24
CA PHE A 154 0.13 -17.25 8.08
C PHE A 154 -0.08 -18.30 6.98
N LYS A 155 0.77 -19.32 6.94
CA LYS A 155 0.68 -20.40 5.96
C LYS A 155 -0.72 -21.04 5.84
N PRO A 156 -1.43 -21.40 6.93
CA PRO A 156 -2.78 -21.98 6.84
C PRO A 156 -3.82 -21.03 6.25
N MET A 157 -3.58 -19.72 6.32
CA MET A 157 -4.49 -18.69 5.80
C MET A 157 -4.17 -18.26 4.37
N SER A 158 -3.05 -18.72 3.80
CA SER A 158 -2.58 -18.22 2.50
C SER A 158 -3.62 -18.41 1.40
N GLU A 159 -4.20 -19.58 1.29
CA GLU A 159 -5.22 -19.89 0.27
C GLU A 159 -6.54 -19.14 0.54
N GLU A 160 -6.98 -19.08 1.79
CA GLU A 160 -8.20 -18.35 2.17
C GLU A 160 -8.10 -16.86 1.86
N ILE A 161 -6.99 -16.22 2.23
CA ILE A 161 -6.76 -14.80 1.96
C ILE A 161 -6.58 -14.54 0.45
N LYS A 162 -5.89 -15.43 -0.27
CA LYS A 162 -5.74 -15.36 -1.72
C LYS A 162 -7.10 -15.35 -2.41
N GLU A 163 -7.95 -16.34 -2.11
CA GLU A 163 -9.28 -16.45 -2.71
C GLU A 163 -10.20 -15.29 -2.28
N ALA A 164 -10.08 -14.82 -1.03
CA ALA A 164 -10.81 -13.63 -0.56
C ALA A 164 -10.38 -12.37 -1.31
N ALA A 165 -9.08 -12.16 -1.50
CA ALA A 165 -8.56 -10.99 -2.24
C ALA A 165 -9.06 -10.98 -3.69
N HIS A 166 -9.03 -12.13 -4.37
CA HIS A 166 -9.58 -12.28 -5.73
C HIS A 166 -11.07 -11.97 -5.78
N THR A 167 -11.83 -12.53 -4.82
CA THR A 167 -13.28 -12.35 -4.77
C THR A 167 -13.68 -10.91 -4.48
N VAL A 168 -13.02 -10.26 -3.52
CA VAL A 168 -13.26 -8.85 -3.19
C VAL A 168 -12.93 -7.94 -4.37
N ASP A 169 -11.79 -8.15 -5.04
CA ASP A 169 -11.38 -7.31 -6.21
C ASP A 169 -12.38 -7.44 -7.36
N LEU A 170 -12.78 -8.66 -7.70
CA LEU A 170 -13.77 -8.91 -8.75
C LEU A 170 -15.14 -8.32 -8.41
N LEU A 171 -15.68 -8.66 -7.24
CA LEU A 171 -17.03 -8.23 -6.86
C LEU A 171 -17.12 -6.73 -6.62
N LYS A 172 -16.06 -6.07 -6.15
CA LYS A 172 -15.97 -4.61 -6.05
C LYS A 172 -16.07 -3.92 -7.42
N LYS A 173 -15.45 -4.47 -8.45
CA LYS A 173 -15.57 -3.95 -9.83
C LYS A 173 -16.99 -4.16 -10.34
N LEU A 174 -17.51 -5.36 -10.17
CA LEU A 174 -18.88 -5.71 -10.60
C LEU A 174 -19.96 -4.90 -9.87
N GLN A 175 -19.79 -4.62 -8.59
CA GLN A 175 -20.71 -3.79 -7.81
C GLN A 175 -20.88 -2.39 -8.40
N LYS A 176 -19.76 -1.74 -8.81
CA LYS A 176 -19.81 -0.41 -9.46
C LYS A 176 -20.54 -0.46 -10.80
N LEU A 177 -20.29 -1.48 -11.60
CA LEU A 177 -20.95 -1.69 -12.88
C LEU A 177 -22.44 -2.03 -12.70
N TYR A 178 -22.77 -2.91 -11.77
CA TYR A 178 -24.13 -3.29 -11.42
C TYR A 178 -24.94 -2.07 -11.01
N ASP A 179 -24.49 -1.26 -10.07
CA ASP A 179 -25.19 -0.07 -9.61
C ASP A 179 -25.41 0.95 -10.75
N LYS A 180 -24.42 1.11 -11.62
CA LYS A 180 -24.51 2.00 -12.79
C LYS A 180 -25.55 1.47 -13.79
N ARG A 181 -25.54 0.17 -14.09
CA ARG A 181 -26.53 -0.46 -15.00
C ARG A 181 -27.95 -0.32 -14.46
N GLU A 182 -28.17 -0.70 -13.20
CA GLU A 182 -29.50 -0.64 -12.60
C GLU A 182 -30.04 0.80 -12.55
N LYS A 183 -29.18 1.79 -12.27
CA LYS A 183 -29.54 3.20 -12.31
C LYS A 183 -30.00 3.66 -13.71
N LEU A 184 -29.28 3.25 -14.76
CA LEU A 184 -29.66 3.58 -16.15
C LEU A 184 -30.98 2.97 -16.53
N LEU A 185 -31.27 1.75 -16.11
CA LEU A 185 -32.57 1.10 -16.34
C LEU A 185 -33.71 1.81 -15.59
N ASP A 186 -33.46 2.26 -14.34
CA ASP A 186 -34.45 3.07 -13.59
C ASP A 186 -34.70 4.43 -14.25
N GLU A 187 -33.66 5.09 -14.76
CA GLU A 187 -33.80 6.34 -15.53
C GLU A 187 -34.60 6.13 -16.81
N ALA A 188 -34.40 5.03 -17.54
CA ALA A 188 -35.16 4.69 -18.72
C ALA A 188 -36.67 4.51 -18.43
N VAL A 189 -36.98 3.75 -17.37
CA VAL A 189 -38.37 3.56 -16.91
C VAL A 189 -38.97 4.89 -16.40
N GLY A 190 -38.16 5.70 -15.70
CA GLY A 190 -38.58 7.03 -15.27
C GLY A 190 -38.97 7.95 -16.42
N ASN A 191 -38.22 7.93 -17.51
CA ASN A 191 -38.53 8.68 -18.73
C ASN A 191 -39.84 8.22 -19.40
N GLN A 192 -40.13 6.89 -19.36
CA GLN A 192 -41.43 6.36 -19.84
C GLN A 192 -42.60 6.88 -19.00
N ILE A 193 -42.45 6.86 -17.66
CA ILE A 193 -43.48 7.37 -16.74
C ILE A 193 -43.72 8.86 -16.97
N GLU A 194 -42.63 9.65 -17.06
CA GLU A 194 -42.73 11.09 -17.29
C GLU A 194 -43.47 11.42 -18.61
N SER A 195 -43.20 10.65 -19.65
CA SER A 195 -43.91 10.80 -20.95
C SER A 195 -45.38 10.45 -20.82
N ALA A 196 -45.74 9.37 -20.15
CA ALA A 196 -47.12 8.94 -19.93
C ALA A 196 -47.91 9.96 -19.09
N ASP A 197 -47.28 10.53 -18.07
CA ASP A 197 -47.90 11.56 -17.20
C ASP A 197 -48.36 12.83 -17.97
N LYS A 198 -47.73 13.17 -19.11
CA LYS A 198 -48.16 14.29 -19.94
C LYS A 198 -49.47 14.06 -20.63
N VAL A 199 -49.87 12.80 -20.80
CA VAL A 199 -51.13 12.42 -21.44
C VAL A 199 -52.26 12.22 -20.42
N MET A 200 -51.95 12.12 -19.14
CA MET A 200 -52.85 11.66 -18.07
C MET A 200 -54.14 12.47 -17.95
N LYS A 201 -54.15 13.77 -18.28
CA LYS A 201 -55.35 14.67 -18.24
C LYS A 201 -56.15 14.71 -19.52
N LEU A 202 -55.69 14.06 -20.59
CA LEU A 202 -56.35 14.09 -21.87
C LEU A 202 -57.71 13.35 -21.86
N PRO A 203 -57.87 12.17 -21.19
CA PRO A 203 -59.16 11.51 -21.06
C PRO A 203 -60.26 12.44 -20.48
N ASP A 204 -59.92 13.28 -19.48
CA ASP A 204 -60.86 14.15 -18.79
C ASP A 204 -61.41 15.24 -19.73
N LEU A 205 -60.69 15.66 -20.78
CA LEU A 205 -61.12 16.63 -21.78
C LEU A 205 -61.91 15.99 -22.94
N ILE A 206 -61.64 14.71 -23.23
CA ILE A 206 -62.30 13.97 -24.27
C ILE A 206 -63.65 13.45 -23.79
N MET A 207 -63.65 12.70 -22.72
CA MET A 207 -64.81 12.05 -22.12
C MET A 207 -64.55 11.75 -20.67
N LYS A 208 -65.43 12.10 -19.71
CA LYS A 208 -65.23 11.80 -18.28
C LYS A 208 -65.14 10.29 -18.09
N PRO A 209 -64.09 9.81 -17.39
CA PRO A 209 -63.96 8.38 -17.09
C PRO A 209 -64.99 7.92 -16.01
N PRO A 210 -65.49 6.68 -16.07
CA PRO A 210 -65.34 5.73 -17.16
C PRO A 210 -66.07 6.20 -18.41
N ALA A 211 -65.58 5.81 -19.63
CA ALA A 211 -66.18 6.20 -20.90
C ALA A 211 -67.71 5.92 -20.93
N GLN A 212 -68.49 6.97 -20.99
CA GLN A 212 -69.91 6.86 -20.95
C GLN A 212 -70.52 6.97 -22.37
N VAL A 213 -71.75 6.51 -22.51
CA VAL A 213 -72.47 6.65 -23.74
C VAL A 213 -72.75 8.14 -24.01
N ILE A 214 -72.47 8.61 -25.23
CA ILE A 214 -72.79 9.99 -25.64
C ILE A 214 -74.28 10.10 -25.83
N TYR A 215 -74.98 10.80 -24.93
CA TYR A 215 -76.40 11.09 -25.01
C TYR A 215 -76.63 12.45 -25.69
N GLU A 216 -77.77 12.64 -26.25
CA GLU A 216 -78.24 13.99 -26.69
C GLU A 216 -78.78 14.75 -25.50
N GLU A 217 -78.25 15.93 -25.28
CA GLU A 217 -78.60 16.81 -24.17
C GLU A 217 -78.94 18.19 -24.69
N MET A 218 -79.78 18.90 -23.92
CA MET A 218 -80.15 20.29 -24.25
C MET A 218 -79.00 21.24 -23.89
N LEU A 219 -78.91 22.35 -24.63
CA LEU A 219 -77.85 23.34 -24.50
C LEU A 219 -78.16 24.35 -23.37
N GLU A 220 -78.16 23.89 -22.11
CA GLU A 220 -78.39 24.74 -20.95
C GLU A 220 -77.08 25.31 -20.39
N GLU A 221 -76.01 24.50 -20.37
CA GLU A 221 -74.70 24.85 -19.85
C GLU A 221 -73.58 24.72 -20.89
N ALA A 222 -72.43 25.35 -20.65
CA ALA A 222 -71.22 25.17 -21.49
C ALA A 222 -70.70 23.72 -21.44
N PRO A 223 -70.31 23.10 -22.56
CA PRO A 223 -69.71 21.78 -22.52
C PRO A 223 -68.34 21.85 -21.89
N GLU A 224 -68.02 20.91 -20.96
CA GLU A 224 -66.75 20.76 -20.32
C GLU A 224 -65.86 19.71 -21.02
N THR A 225 -66.48 18.72 -21.70
CA THR A 225 -65.77 17.65 -22.40
C THR A 225 -66.21 17.63 -23.92
N ALA A 226 -65.30 17.03 -24.72
CA ALA A 226 -65.62 16.84 -26.15
C ALA A 226 -66.85 15.94 -26.34
N ALA A 227 -67.13 15.00 -25.47
CA ALA A 227 -68.29 14.14 -25.46
C ALA A 227 -69.60 14.96 -25.25
N GLU A 228 -69.60 15.88 -24.27
CA GLU A 228 -70.71 16.83 -24.04
C GLU A 228 -70.88 17.77 -25.19
N ALA A 229 -69.80 18.29 -25.77
CA ALA A 229 -69.91 19.12 -26.99
C ALA A 229 -70.52 18.35 -28.13
N ALA A 230 -70.23 17.07 -28.32
CA ALA A 230 -70.81 16.21 -29.34
C ALA A 230 -72.28 15.86 -29.05
N ALA A 231 -72.65 15.67 -27.76
CA ALA A 231 -74.05 15.43 -27.37
C ALA A 231 -74.94 16.63 -27.64
N ARG A 232 -74.49 17.83 -27.29
CA ARG A 232 -75.28 19.11 -27.43
C ARG A 232 -75.21 19.71 -28.83
N TYR A 233 -74.52 19.13 -29.78
CA TYR A 233 -74.27 19.70 -31.09
C TYR A 233 -75.57 19.84 -31.92
N ALA A 234 -76.50 18.89 -31.88
CA ALA A 234 -77.76 18.93 -32.60
C ALA A 234 -78.63 20.08 -32.09
N ASP A 235 -78.76 20.30 -30.78
CA ASP A 235 -79.48 21.40 -30.18
C ASP A 235 -78.82 22.75 -30.53
N TYR A 236 -77.46 22.82 -30.50
CA TYR A 236 -76.72 24.02 -30.94
C TYR A 236 -77.09 24.40 -32.40
N LEU A 237 -77.13 23.44 -33.34
CA LEU A 237 -77.47 23.67 -34.73
C LEU A 237 -78.92 24.13 -34.88
N SER A 238 -79.89 23.52 -34.19
CA SER A 238 -81.31 23.90 -34.20
C SER A 238 -81.49 25.32 -33.72
N LYS A 239 -80.88 25.69 -32.58
CA LYS A 239 -80.97 27.05 -32.04
C LYS A 239 -80.24 28.09 -32.93
N LYS A 240 -79.13 27.71 -33.54
CA LYS A 240 -78.38 28.54 -34.48
C LYS A 240 -79.24 28.85 -35.74
N GLN A 241 -79.90 27.83 -36.27
CA GLN A 241 -80.83 28.00 -37.42
C GLN A 241 -82.03 28.88 -37.07
N ALA A 242 -82.57 28.77 -35.85
CA ALA A 242 -83.70 29.59 -35.39
C ALA A 242 -83.35 31.10 -35.30
N ASP A 243 -82.10 31.42 -34.92
CA ASP A 243 -81.59 32.78 -34.79
C ASP A 243 -81.02 33.33 -36.14
N GLU A 244 -80.81 32.47 -37.14
CA GLU A 244 -80.14 32.83 -38.39
C GLU A 244 -80.98 33.87 -39.22
N GLY A 245 -80.30 34.98 -39.51
CA GLY A 245 -80.96 36.09 -40.31
C GLY A 245 -81.78 37.08 -39.49
N LEU A 246 -81.97 36.83 -38.17
CA LEU A 246 -82.70 37.76 -37.30
C LEU A 246 -81.76 38.88 -36.78
N PRO A 247 -82.34 40.13 -36.64
CA PRO A 247 -81.62 41.19 -35.96
C PRO A 247 -81.23 40.79 -34.51
N LEU A 248 -80.15 41.30 -34.00
CA LEU A 248 -79.62 40.94 -32.65
C LEU A 248 -80.65 41.03 -31.50
N ILE A 249 -81.60 41.97 -31.62
CA ILE A 249 -82.65 42.19 -30.60
C ILE A 249 -83.74 41.12 -30.62
N GLU A 250 -83.89 40.39 -31.73
CA GLU A 250 -84.90 39.36 -31.95
C GLU A 250 -84.30 37.92 -31.77
N GLN A 251 -83.02 37.81 -31.61
CA GLN A 251 -82.37 36.53 -31.40
C GLN A 251 -82.59 36.00 -29.94
N LEU A 252 -83.13 34.77 -29.83
CA LEU A 252 -83.58 34.19 -28.56
C LEU A 252 -82.47 33.43 -27.86
N TYR A 253 -81.49 32.89 -28.61
CA TYR A 253 -80.51 31.89 -28.09
C TYR A 253 -79.07 32.40 -28.01
N ILE A 254 -78.84 33.72 -28.10
CA ILE A 254 -77.47 34.32 -28.08
C ILE A 254 -76.60 33.83 -26.94
N LEU A 255 -77.13 33.77 -25.71
CA LEU A 255 -76.41 33.37 -24.53
C LEU A 255 -76.06 31.90 -24.58
N GLU A 256 -76.97 31.05 -24.98
CA GLU A 256 -76.75 29.58 -25.06
C GLU A 256 -75.72 29.22 -26.13
N LEU A 257 -75.87 29.83 -27.32
CA LEU A 257 -74.94 29.70 -28.44
C LEU A 257 -73.55 30.20 -28.02
N GLY A 258 -73.50 31.31 -27.26
CA GLY A 258 -72.22 31.85 -26.68
C GLY A 258 -71.53 30.90 -25.69
N ARG A 259 -72.31 30.33 -24.77
CA ARG A 259 -71.79 29.34 -23.81
C ARG A 259 -71.22 28.11 -24.50
N TYR A 260 -71.98 27.57 -25.50
CA TYR A 260 -71.50 26.42 -26.27
C TYR A 260 -70.19 26.71 -26.99
N ARG A 261 -70.03 27.84 -27.67
CA ARG A 261 -68.83 28.26 -28.38
C ARG A 261 -67.65 28.44 -27.39
N THR A 262 -67.92 29.03 -26.23
CA THR A 262 -66.92 29.22 -25.19
C THR A 262 -66.42 27.89 -24.66
N GLY A 263 -67.31 26.94 -24.31
CA GLY A 263 -66.92 25.60 -23.85
C GLY A 263 -66.15 24.84 -24.92
N VAL A 264 -66.60 24.82 -26.17
CA VAL A 264 -65.85 24.16 -27.26
C VAL A 264 -64.44 24.77 -27.42
N ASN A 265 -64.29 26.10 -27.37
CA ASN A 265 -62.99 26.75 -27.46
C ASN A 265 -62.08 26.42 -26.29
N GLN A 266 -62.62 26.28 -25.07
CA GLN A 266 -61.85 25.84 -23.88
C GLN A 266 -61.33 24.41 -24.04
N ILE A 267 -62.18 23.49 -24.56
CA ILE A 267 -61.81 22.10 -24.84
C ILE A 267 -60.72 22.06 -25.91
N VAL A 268 -60.88 22.75 -27.01
CA VAL A 268 -59.93 22.88 -28.13
C VAL A 268 -58.59 23.39 -27.64
N THR A 269 -58.61 24.43 -26.81
CA THR A 269 -57.40 25.01 -26.22
C THR A 269 -56.73 24.03 -25.21
N GLY A 270 -57.51 23.39 -24.34
CA GLY A 270 -57.06 22.40 -23.38
C GLY A 270 -56.41 21.21 -24.06
N ILE A 271 -57.02 20.63 -25.09
CA ILE A 271 -56.37 19.52 -25.84
C ILE A 271 -55.04 19.97 -26.47
N SER A 272 -55.04 21.18 -27.11
CA SER A 272 -53.83 21.73 -27.73
C SER A 272 -52.68 21.94 -26.69
N MET A 273 -53.02 22.49 -25.51
CA MET A 273 -52.08 22.72 -24.42
C MET A 273 -51.49 21.42 -23.82
N LEU A 274 -52.26 20.33 -23.80
CA LEU A 274 -51.78 19.03 -23.34
C LEU A 274 -50.95 18.30 -24.41
N MET A 275 -51.35 18.40 -25.67
CA MET A 275 -50.68 17.66 -26.75
C MET A 275 -49.26 18.16 -27.05
N GLN A 276 -48.98 19.44 -26.92
CA GLN A 276 -47.66 19.99 -27.24
C GLN A 276 -46.56 19.49 -26.27
N PRO A 277 -46.75 19.61 -24.94
CA PRO A 277 -45.80 19.04 -24.00
C PRO A 277 -45.69 17.50 -24.07
N ALA A 278 -46.81 16.81 -24.34
CA ALA A 278 -46.84 15.37 -24.53
C ALA A 278 -45.99 14.93 -25.74
N LEU A 279 -46.12 15.65 -26.87
CA LEU A 279 -45.32 15.40 -28.07
C LEU A 279 -43.82 15.59 -27.80
N GLU A 280 -43.47 16.68 -27.14
CA GLU A 280 -42.06 16.94 -26.80
C GLU A 280 -41.50 15.88 -25.87
N ALA A 281 -42.24 15.50 -24.82
CA ALA A 281 -41.81 14.45 -23.89
C ALA A 281 -41.64 13.10 -24.61
N HIS A 282 -42.57 12.68 -25.46
CA HIS A 282 -42.45 11.43 -26.21
C HIS A 282 -41.31 11.45 -27.22
N LYS A 283 -41.01 12.59 -27.82
CA LYS A 283 -39.91 12.73 -28.77
C LYS A 283 -38.54 12.71 -28.09
N THR A 284 -38.39 13.37 -26.92
CA THR A 284 -37.10 13.52 -26.25
C THR A 284 -36.87 12.44 -25.19
N LYS A 285 -37.84 12.24 -24.28
CA LYS A 285 -37.68 11.32 -23.15
C LYS A 285 -37.70 9.85 -23.54
N LEU A 286 -38.48 9.45 -24.55
CA LEU A 286 -38.45 8.06 -25.02
C LEU A 286 -37.20 7.77 -25.84
N LEU A 287 -36.60 8.75 -26.52
CA LEU A 287 -35.30 8.59 -27.14
C LEU A 287 -34.20 8.45 -26.07
N GLU A 288 -34.18 9.36 -25.08
CA GLU A 288 -33.29 9.23 -23.92
C GLU A 288 -33.43 7.87 -23.22
N ALA A 289 -34.66 7.33 -23.10
CA ALA A 289 -34.90 6.02 -22.52
C ALA A 289 -34.25 4.89 -23.34
N GLN A 290 -34.36 4.97 -24.69
CA GLN A 290 -33.68 3.99 -25.56
C GLN A 290 -32.15 4.04 -25.43
N ASP A 291 -31.57 5.25 -25.40
CA ASP A 291 -30.15 5.46 -25.24
C ASP A 291 -29.68 4.88 -23.87
N LYS A 292 -30.44 5.14 -22.79
CA LYS A 292 -30.14 4.59 -21.45
C LYS A 292 -30.20 3.06 -21.40
N ILE A 293 -31.12 2.45 -22.14
CA ILE A 293 -31.19 0.98 -22.23
C ILE A 293 -29.95 0.43 -22.95
N GLU A 294 -29.51 1.10 -24.02
CA GLU A 294 -28.32 0.68 -24.76
C GLU A 294 -27.04 0.85 -23.93
N GLU A 295 -26.88 2.01 -23.25
CA GLU A 295 -25.77 2.20 -22.30
C GLU A 295 -25.79 1.13 -21.19
N ALA A 296 -26.95 0.74 -20.66
CA ALA A 296 -27.09 -0.32 -19.67
C ALA A 296 -26.69 -1.69 -20.21
N ARG A 297 -27.01 -1.96 -21.50
CA ARG A 297 -26.56 -3.18 -22.19
C ARG A 297 -25.04 -3.23 -22.36
N GLU A 298 -24.41 -2.13 -22.75
CA GLU A 298 -22.95 -2.04 -22.86
C GLU A 298 -22.26 -2.33 -21.53
N ILE A 299 -22.80 -1.79 -20.43
CA ILE A 299 -22.28 -2.08 -19.08
C ILE A 299 -22.47 -3.57 -18.72
N ASN A 300 -23.60 -4.15 -19.11
CA ASN A 300 -23.82 -5.58 -18.91
C ASN A 300 -22.79 -6.45 -19.65
N GLU A 301 -22.42 -6.07 -20.87
CA GLU A 301 -21.32 -6.72 -21.62
C GLU A 301 -19.95 -6.49 -20.96
N GLU A 302 -19.71 -5.29 -20.41
CA GLU A 302 -18.50 -5.03 -19.62
C GLU A 302 -18.43 -5.92 -18.38
N MET A 303 -19.55 -6.15 -17.70
CA MET A 303 -19.61 -7.08 -16.57
C MET A 303 -19.23 -8.50 -17.00
N LYS A 304 -19.71 -8.99 -18.15
CA LYS A 304 -19.31 -10.31 -18.70
C LYS A 304 -17.80 -10.39 -18.91
N ARG A 305 -17.18 -9.33 -19.47
CA ARG A 305 -15.73 -9.26 -19.69
C ARG A 305 -14.95 -9.26 -18.38
N VAL A 306 -15.36 -8.45 -17.40
CA VAL A 306 -14.73 -8.37 -16.08
C VAL A 306 -14.78 -9.72 -15.36
N ILE A 307 -15.86 -10.48 -15.49
CA ILE A 307 -15.97 -11.84 -14.92
C ILE A 307 -14.98 -12.78 -15.60
N ALA A 308 -14.91 -12.79 -16.92
CA ALA A 308 -14.00 -13.64 -17.68
C ALA A 308 -12.52 -13.30 -17.41
N GLU A 309 -12.18 -12.02 -17.27
CA GLU A 309 -10.84 -11.57 -16.89
C GLU A 309 -10.50 -11.95 -15.44
N GLY A 310 -11.48 -11.87 -14.54
CA GLY A 310 -11.30 -12.24 -13.12
C GLY A 310 -10.99 -13.72 -12.93
N GLU A 311 -11.47 -14.59 -13.79
CA GLU A 311 -11.16 -16.03 -13.77
C GLU A 311 -9.72 -16.31 -14.23
N ASN A 312 -9.14 -15.44 -15.07
CA ASN A 312 -7.81 -15.59 -15.69
C ASN A 312 -6.74 -14.69 -15.05
N ARG A 313 -7.00 -14.12 -13.86
CA ARG A 313 -6.03 -13.25 -13.18
C ARG A 313 -4.74 -14.01 -12.90
N SER A 314 -3.59 -13.37 -13.25
CA SER A 314 -2.25 -13.85 -12.88
C SER A 314 -2.14 -13.92 -11.34
N GLU A 315 -1.87 -15.10 -10.82
CA GLU A 315 -1.79 -15.37 -9.41
C GLU A 315 -0.60 -14.65 -8.76
N ASN A 316 -0.79 -14.12 -7.56
CA ASN A 316 0.30 -13.60 -6.75
C ASN A 316 1.10 -14.78 -6.17
N ALA A 317 2.27 -15.06 -6.77
CA ALA A 317 3.15 -16.15 -6.35
C ALA A 317 3.52 -16.13 -4.85
N GLY A 318 3.38 -14.98 -4.18
CA GLY A 318 3.64 -14.84 -2.74
C GLY A 318 2.79 -15.76 -1.88
N TYR A 319 1.50 -15.88 -2.18
CA TYR A 319 0.60 -16.77 -1.45
C TYR A 319 0.97 -18.25 -1.61
N ASP A 320 1.28 -18.67 -2.83
CA ASP A 320 1.63 -20.05 -3.14
C ASP A 320 2.99 -20.43 -2.55
N ASN A 321 3.97 -19.53 -2.60
CA ASN A 321 5.28 -19.72 -2.00
C ASN A 321 5.20 -19.87 -0.47
N VAL A 322 4.42 -19.04 0.20
CA VAL A 322 4.19 -19.14 1.65
C VAL A 322 3.40 -20.41 1.96
N GLY A 323 2.32 -20.69 1.23
CA GLY A 323 1.48 -21.87 1.41
C GLY A 323 2.22 -23.20 1.22
N SER A 324 3.12 -23.29 0.24
CA SER A 324 3.91 -24.48 -0.08
C SER A 324 5.24 -24.59 0.70
N SER A 325 5.61 -23.60 1.51
CA SER A 325 6.88 -23.59 2.25
C SER A 325 7.04 -24.84 3.11
N THR A 326 8.24 -25.46 3.05
CA THR A 326 8.59 -26.70 3.82
C THR A 326 9.38 -26.42 5.09
N LEU A 327 9.14 -25.27 5.73
CA LEU A 327 9.85 -24.90 6.96
C LEU A 327 9.56 -25.87 8.10
N PRO A 328 10.56 -26.21 8.96
CA PRO A 328 10.38 -27.16 10.08
C PRO A 328 9.32 -26.67 11.07
N GLY A 329 8.46 -27.57 11.53
CA GLY A 329 7.50 -27.32 12.63
C GLY A 329 6.05 -27.08 12.22
N THR A 330 5.68 -27.22 10.94
CA THR A 330 4.30 -27.06 10.50
C THR A 330 3.55 -28.38 10.45
N SER A 331 2.51 -28.53 11.28
CA SER A 331 1.42 -29.47 11.00
C SER A 331 0.45 -28.83 10.01
N PRO A 332 -0.05 -29.55 8.99
CA PRO A 332 -1.09 -29.04 8.11
C PRO A 332 -2.43 -29.03 8.88
N THR A 333 -2.71 -27.96 9.57
CA THR A 333 -4.07 -27.65 10.00
C THR A 333 -4.72 -26.87 8.86
N SER A 334 -5.63 -27.49 8.14
CA SER A 334 -6.50 -26.83 7.17
C SER A 334 -7.40 -25.84 7.94
N ALA A 335 -6.97 -24.63 8.12
CA ALA A 335 -7.87 -23.51 8.29
C ALA A 335 -8.51 -23.30 6.92
N GLY A 336 -9.82 -23.06 6.86
CA GLY A 336 -10.69 -23.00 5.71
C GLY A 336 -10.05 -23.04 4.31
N SER A 337 -10.62 -23.80 3.39
CA SER A 337 -9.99 -24.10 2.10
C SER A 337 -10.12 -22.96 1.06
N GLY A 338 -10.63 -21.77 1.46
CA GLY A 338 -10.98 -20.67 0.52
C GLY A 338 -12.15 -21.02 -0.42
N ASN A 339 -12.73 -22.22 -0.28
CA ASN A 339 -13.79 -22.74 -1.16
C ASN A 339 -15.03 -21.85 -1.14
N GLU A 340 -15.38 -21.26 -0.01
CA GLU A 340 -16.54 -20.38 0.14
C GLU A 340 -16.37 -19.07 -0.64
N ALA A 341 -15.19 -18.45 -0.57
CA ALA A 341 -14.89 -17.26 -1.36
C ALA A 341 -14.88 -17.57 -2.86
N LYS A 342 -14.30 -18.69 -3.25
CA LYS A 342 -14.30 -19.18 -4.63
C LYS A 342 -15.72 -19.49 -5.12
N SER A 343 -16.54 -20.13 -4.30
CA SER A 343 -17.96 -20.39 -4.59
C SER A 343 -18.72 -19.07 -4.78
N THR A 344 -18.54 -18.09 -3.91
CA THR A 344 -19.14 -16.76 -4.07
C THR A 344 -18.71 -16.09 -5.36
N ARG A 345 -17.43 -16.21 -5.76
CA ARG A 345 -16.91 -15.68 -7.03
C ARG A 345 -17.55 -16.36 -8.23
N SER A 346 -17.74 -17.67 -8.22
CA SER A 346 -18.37 -18.43 -9.31
C SER A 346 -19.82 -18.02 -9.57
N LEU A 347 -20.53 -17.52 -8.56
CA LEU A 347 -21.88 -16.98 -8.69
C LEU A 347 -21.94 -15.58 -9.32
N ALA A 348 -20.79 -14.95 -9.60
CA ALA A 348 -20.73 -13.60 -10.19
C ALA A 348 -21.47 -13.51 -11.55
N SER A 349 -21.53 -14.60 -12.29
CA SER A 349 -22.29 -14.70 -13.56
C SER A 349 -23.80 -14.46 -13.38
N GLU A 350 -24.37 -14.72 -12.21
CA GLU A 350 -25.79 -14.44 -11.92
C GLU A 350 -26.12 -12.96 -11.85
N LEU A 351 -25.11 -12.09 -11.71
CA LEU A 351 -25.27 -10.63 -11.74
C LEU A 351 -25.52 -10.09 -13.15
N VAL A 352 -25.21 -10.89 -14.17
CA VAL A 352 -25.39 -10.51 -15.57
C VAL A 352 -26.85 -10.72 -15.97
N ARG A 353 -27.46 -9.70 -16.59
CA ARG A 353 -28.82 -9.80 -17.13
C ARG A 353 -28.81 -10.46 -18.51
N GLU A 354 -29.88 -11.18 -18.84
CA GLU A 354 -30.10 -11.71 -20.18
C GLU A 354 -30.34 -10.59 -21.18
N ASP A 355 -29.80 -10.68 -22.38
CA ASP A 355 -29.96 -9.69 -23.46
C ASP A 355 -31.41 -9.47 -23.83
N ALA A 356 -32.22 -10.54 -23.78
CA ALA A 356 -33.67 -10.48 -24.03
C ALA A 356 -34.43 -9.51 -23.10
N LEU A 357 -33.92 -9.23 -21.87
CA LEU A 357 -34.52 -8.24 -20.98
C LEU A 357 -34.43 -6.83 -21.57
N PHE A 358 -33.26 -6.45 -22.07
CA PHE A 358 -33.03 -5.13 -22.69
C PHE A 358 -33.89 -4.98 -23.93
N ASP A 359 -34.00 -6.01 -24.76
CA ASP A 359 -34.84 -6.02 -25.96
C ASP A 359 -36.33 -5.85 -25.63
N ARG A 360 -36.85 -6.53 -24.59
CA ARG A 360 -38.25 -6.38 -24.13
C ARG A 360 -38.51 -4.97 -23.63
N ILE A 361 -37.63 -4.39 -22.79
CA ILE A 361 -37.83 -3.01 -22.29
C ILE A 361 -37.76 -2.02 -23.43
N LYS A 362 -36.81 -2.14 -24.35
CA LYS A 362 -36.65 -1.30 -25.53
C LYS A 362 -37.88 -1.37 -26.43
N SER A 363 -38.44 -2.56 -26.69
CA SER A 363 -39.64 -2.76 -27.48
C SER A 363 -40.86 -2.06 -26.84
N ARG A 364 -40.98 -2.10 -25.50
CA ARG A 364 -42.05 -1.36 -24.79
C ARG A 364 -41.93 0.15 -24.93
N VAL A 365 -40.72 0.71 -24.94
CA VAL A 365 -40.47 2.13 -25.21
C VAL A 365 -40.90 2.50 -26.62
N ILE A 366 -40.58 1.66 -27.59
CA ILE A 366 -40.99 1.87 -29.01
C ILE A 366 -42.50 1.81 -29.11
N SER A 367 -43.16 0.80 -28.54
CA SER A 367 -44.61 0.67 -28.53
C SER A 367 -45.32 1.88 -27.88
N GLN A 368 -44.76 2.43 -26.81
CA GLN A 368 -45.25 3.63 -26.16
C GLN A 368 -45.28 4.83 -27.14
N ASN A 369 -44.24 5.01 -27.93
CA ASN A 369 -44.15 6.08 -28.92
C ASN A 369 -45.14 5.86 -30.09
N GLU A 370 -45.30 4.61 -30.52
CA GLU A 370 -46.26 4.24 -31.59
C GLU A 370 -47.70 4.47 -31.12
N ASP A 371 -48.06 3.99 -29.93
CA ASP A 371 -49.42 4.19 -29.38
C ASP A 371 -49.73 5.67 -29.14
N PHE A 372 -48.74 6.45 -28.67
CA PHE A 372 -48.89 7.91 -28.53
C PHE A 372 -49.08 8.58 -29.89
N SER A 373 -48.46 8.11 -30.97
CA SER A 373 -48.65 8.64 -32.31
C SER A 373 -50.10 8.48 -32.75
N GLY A 374 -50.77 7.36 -32.37
CA GLY A 374 -52.22 7.16 -32.53
C GLY A 374 -53.06 8.17 -31.75
N VAL A 375 -52.74 8.32 -30.43
CA VAL A 375 -53.42 9.29 -29.56
C VAL A 375 -53.31 10.71 -30.11
N ARG A 376 -52.12 11.09 -30.57
CA ARG A 376 -51.86 12.42 -31.16
C ARG A 376 -52.70 12.63 -32.42
N LYS A 377 -52.66 11.66 -33.34
CA LYS A 377 -53.40 11.74 -34.60
C LYS A 377 -54.90 11.96 -34.35
N ASP A 378 -55.51 11.10 -33.52
CA ASP A 378 -56.94 11.11 -33.28
C ASP A 378 -57.37 12.33 -32.43
N SER A 379 -56.53 12.77 -31.48
CA SER A 379 -56.81 14.01 -30.72
C SER A 379 -56.67 15.26 -31.56
N MET A 380 -55.76 15.32 -32.54
CA MET A 380 -55.67 16.44 -33.50
C MET A 380 -56.84 16.47 -34.46
N GLU A 381 -57.29 15.30 -34.92
CA GLU A 381 -58.53 15.21 -35.77
C GLU A 381 -59.73 15.68 -34.98
N LEU A 382 -59.97 15.17 -33.75
CA LEU A 382 -61.04 15.67 -32.87
C LEU A 382 -60.92 17.18 -32.66
N ASN A 383 -59.78 17.75 -32.45
CA ASN A 383 -59.54 19.17 -32.24
C ASN A 383 -59.94 19.98 -33.52
N THR A 384 -59.62 19.45 -34.70
CA THR A 384 -60.01 20.05 -36.01
C THR A 384 -61.50 20.02 -36.20
N GLN A 385 -62.13 18.88 -35.86
CA GLN A 385 -63.58 18.75 -35.93
C GLN A 385 -64.28 19.71 -34.96
N LEU A 386 -63.86 19.83 -33.73
CA LEU A 386 -64.40 20.79 -32.75
C LEU A 386 -64.22 22.24 -33.16
N ARG A 387 -63.14 22.62 -33.79
CA ARG A 387 -62.93 23.99 -34.32
C ARG A 387 -63.94 24.33 -35.46
N SER A 388 -64.26 23.37 -36.32
CA SER A 388 -65.16 23.59 -37.44
C SER A 388 -66.62 23.63 -37.04
N VAL A 389 -66.99 23.15 -35.84
CA VAL A 389 -68.39 23.14 -35.31
C VAL A 389 -69.06 24.50 -35.33
N THR A 390 -68.32 25.56 -35.00
CA THR A 390 -68.90 26.93 -34.93
C THR A 390 -69.15 27.56 -36.30
N GLY A 391 -68.53 27.01 -37.36
CA GLY A 391 -68.59 27.53 -38.71
C GLY A 391 -69.39 26.70 -39.75
N MET A 392 -69.45 25.38 -39.56
CA MET A 392 -70.03 24.43 -40.52
C MET A 392 -71.14 23.59 -39.87
N SER A 393 -72.09 23.11 -40.68
CA SER A 393 -73.10 22.13 -40.28
C SER A 393 -72.69 20.73 -40.74
N GLY A 394 -73.09 19.69 -39.98
CA GLY A 394 -72.84 18.29 -40.32
C GLY A 394 -71.48 17.73 -39.98
N VAL A 395 -70.74 18.40 -39.08
CA VAL A 395 -69.41 17.94 -38.62
C VAL A 395 -69.54 16.62 -37.86
N PRO A 396 -68.73 15.59 -38.17
CA PRO A 396 -68.80 14.25 -37.51
C PRO A 396 -68.12 14.19 -36.17
N ILE A 397 -68.54 14.95 -35.16
CA ILE A 397 -67.93 15.06 -33.84
C ILE A 397 -68.04 13.78 -33.07
N LYS A 398 -69.24 13.12 -33.03
CA LYS A 398 -69.43 11.86 -32.24
C LYS A 398 -68.45 10.74 -32.64
N PRO A 399 -68.20 10.46 -33.94
CA PRO A 399 -67.21 9.50 -34.37
C PRO A 399 -65.79 9.90 -33.96
N ALA A 400 -65.39 11.18 -34.08
CA ALA A 400 -64.08 11.68 -33.70
C ALA A 400 -63.85 11.55 -32.19
N VAL A 401 -64.84 11.86 -31.35
CA VAL A 401 -64.77 11.67 -29.89
C VAL A 401 -64.60 10.20 -29.55
N ARG A 402 -65.32 9.28 -30.14
CA ARG A 402 -65.17 7.83 -29.88
C ARG A 402 -63.79 7.34 -30.25
N GLN A 403 -63.26 7.72 -31.39
CA GLN A 403 -61.92 7.32 -31.86
C GLN A 403 -60.86 7.86 -30.96
N ALA A 404 -60.85 9.14 -30.60
CA ALA A 404 -59.91 9.75 -29.70
C ALA A 404 -59.99 9.17 -28.28
N SER A 405 -61.23 8.89 -27.80
CA SER A 405 -61.41 8.21 -26.52
C SER A 405 -60.83 6.80 -26.51
N GLN A 406 -61.07 5.99 -27.53
CA GLN A 406 -60.58 4.61 -27.62
C GLN A 406 -59.04 4.53 -27.70
N THR A 407 -58.41 5.39 -28.51
CA THR A 407 -56.94 5.42 -28.61
C THR A 407 -56.29 5.91 -27.34
N THR A 408 -56.85 6.93 -26.70
CA THR A 408 -56.39 7.47 -25.43
C THR A 408 -56.55 6.45 -24.30
N GLU A 409 -57.70 5.76 -24.22
CA GLU A 409 -57.96 4.74 -23.25
C GLU A 409 -57.01 3.53 -23.42
N ARG A 410 -56.74 3.09 -24.66
CA ARG A 410 -55.78 2.04 -24.95
C ARG A 410 -54.37 2.43 -24.45
N TYR A 411 -53.93 3.67 -24.79
CA TYR A 411 -52.66 4.19 -24.32
C TYR A 411 -52.58 4.22 -22.78
N MET A 412 -53.64 4.73 -22.12
CA MET A 412 -53.67 4.80 -20.65
C MET A 412 -53.70 3.44 -19.99
N ASN A 413 -54.31 2.43 -20.56
CA ASN A 413 -54.32 1.07 -20.08
C ASN A 413 -52.90 0.41 -20.17
N SER A 414 -52.16 0.72 -21.22
CA SER A 414 -50.84 0.16 -21.46
C SER A 414 -49.71 0.94 -20.72
N PHE A 415 -49.81 2.25 -20.55
CA PHE A 415 -48.73 3.11 -20.06
C PHE A 415 -49.14 4.07 -18.93
N GLY A 416 -50.43 4.25 -18.67
CA GLY A 416 -50.93 5.10 -17.58
C GLY A 416 -50.76 4.47 -16.22
N ARG A 417 -50.71 5.29 -15.15
CA ARG A 417 -50.46 4.81 -13.75
C ARG A 417 -51.44 3.78 -13.24
N THR A 418 -52.71 3.80 -13.72
CA THR A 418 -53.79 2.93 -13.26
C THR A 418 -54.21 1.88 -14.33
N GLY A 419 -53.39 1.70 -15.35
CA GLY A 419 -53.68 0.80 -16.46
C GLY A 419 -53.72 -0.67 -16.03
N SER A 420 -54.73 -1.40 -16.51
CA SER A 420 -54.91 -2.83 -16.20
C SER A 420 -53.86 -3.75 -16.84
N SER A 421 -53.22 -3.29 -17.92
CA SER A 421 -52.18 -4.04 -18.66
C SER A 421 -50.88 -3.23 -18.75
N ASN A 422 -50.51 -2.62 -17.66
CA ASN A 422 -49.41 -1.62 -17.64
C ASN A 422 -48.04 -2.24 -17.95
N LEU A 423 -47.51 -1.92 -19.13
CA LEU A 423 -46.19 -2.39 -19.61
C LEU A 423 -45.03 -1.77 -18.87
N ILE A 424 -45.17 -0.55 -18.33
CA ILE A 424 -44.15 0.11 -17.51
C ILE A 424 -44.04 -0.63 -16.17
N THR A 425 -45.17 -0.94 -15.53
CA THR A 425 -45.18 -1.74 -14.28
C THR A 425 -44.58 -3.14 -14.48
N GLN A 426 -44.82 -3.78 -15.62
CA GLN A 426 -44.19 -5.05 -15.96
C GLN A 426 -42.66 -4.90 -16.07
N SER A 427 -42.17 -3.82 -16.70
CA SER A 427 -40.71 -3.54 -16.74
C SER A 427 -40.14 -3.33 -15.34
N GLN A 428 -40.82 -2.57 -14.49
CA GLN A 428 -40.40 -2.39 -13.08
C GLN A 428 -40.35 -3.72 -12.33
N GLN A 429 -41.33 -4.59 -12.45
CA GLN A 429 -41.36 -5.90 -11.82
C GLN A 429 -40.24 -6.81 -12.31
N GLU A 430 -39.97 -6.83 -13.63
CA GLU A 430 -38.86 -7.61 -14.20
C GLU A 430 -37.48 -7.12 -13.66
N LEU A 431 -37.32 -5.82 -13.47
CA LEU A 431 -36.11 -5.25 -12.87
C LEU A 431 -36.01 -5.60 -11.39
N GLU A 432 -37.10 -5.45 -10.62
CA GLU A 432 -37.14 -5.75 -9.19
C GLU A 432 -36.92 -7.25 -8.88
N ASN A 433 -37.46 -8.14 -9.69
CA ASN A 433 -37.24 -9.58 -9.54
C ASN A 433 -35.74 -9.97 -9.55
N GLY A 434 -34.92 -9.24 -10.29
CA GLY A 434 -33.48 -9.43 -10.29
C GLY A 434 -32.71 -8.65 -9.21
N ARG A 435 -33.41 -7.89 -8.36
CA ARG A 435 -32.84 -7.04 -7.28
C ARG A 435 -33.21 -7.52 -5.87
N GLY A 436 -33.71 -8.72 -5.72
CA GLY A 436 -34.33 -9.21 -4.48
C GLY A 436 -33.49 -9.04 -3.22
N SER A 437 -32.15 -8.93 -3.34
CA SER A 437 -31.21 -8.73 -2.23
C SER A 437 -30.73 -7.28 -2.06
N ASP A 438 -31.11 -6.36 -2.95
CA ASP A 438 -30.55 -4.99 -2.98
C ASP A 438 -30.92 -4.16 -1.74
N ALA A 439 -32.08 -4.35 -1.18
CA ALA A 439 -32.51 -3.66 0.03
C ALA A 439 -31.58 -4.00 1.22
N GLN A 440 -31.30 -5.29 1.40
CA GLN A 440 -30.41 -5.77 2.47
C GLN A 440 -28.94 -5.31 2.21
N ARG A 441 -28.48 -5.37 0.95
CA ARG A 441 -27.18 -4.88 0.55
C ARG A 441 -27.01 -3.39 0.88
N LYS A 442 -27.97 -2.56 0.51
CA LYS A 442 -27.95 -1.11 0.80
C LYS A 442 -27.98 -0.80 2.29
N GLU A 443 -28.66 -1.61 3.10
CA GLU A 443 -28.63 -1.48 4.56
C GLU A 443 -27.25 -1.84 5.13
N ASN A 444 -26.64 -2.93 4.65
CA ASN A 444 -25.26 -3.30 5.02
C ASN A 444 -24.28 -2.19 4.66
N ASP A 445 -24.40 -1.60 3.47
CA ASP A 445 -23.57 -0.49 2.99
C ASP A 445 -23.71 0.75 3.89
N LYS A 446 -24.92 1.07 4.29
CA LYS A 446 -25.22 2.19 5.19
C LYS A 446 -24.57 1.98 6.56
N GLN A 447 -24.70 0.78 7.13
CA GLN A 447 -24.09 0.43 8.41
C GLN A 447 -22.55 0.44 8.32
N SER A 448 -21.98 -0.12 7.26
CA SER A 448 -20.56 -0.11 6.98
C SER A 448 -19.99 1.31 6.89
N LYS A 449 -20.68 2.20 6.16
CA LYS A 449 -20.33 3.63 6.07
C LYS A 449 -20.38 4.33 7.43
N GLY A 450 -21.39 4.01 8.26
CA GLY A 450 -21.52 4.53 9.61
C GLY A 450 -20.33 4.17 10.49
N LYS A 451 -19.99 2.87 10.55
CA LYS A 451 -18.85 2.36 11.31
C LYS A 451 -17.51 2.89 10.81
N LEU A 452 -17.31 2.91 9.49
CA LEU A 452 -16.08 3.43 8.88
C LEU A 452 -15.88 4.93 9.18
N LYS A 453 -16.97 5.71 9.28
CA LYS A 453 -16.92 7.11 9.67
C LYS A 453 -16.39 7.31 11.09
N GLU A 454 -16.69 6.39 12.01
CA GLU A 454 -16.15 6.44 13.39
C GLU A 454 -14.64 6.23 13.39
N ILE A 455 -14.16 5.22 12.68
CA ILE A 455 -12.72 4.97 12.52
C ILE A 455 -12.01 6.15 11.86
N LYS A 456 -12.59 6.72 10.82
CA LYS A 456 -12.03 7.92 10.17
C LYS A 456 -11.98 9.13 11.10
N ARG A 457 -12.93 9.26 12.02
CA ARG A 457 -12.88 10.33 13.03
C ARG A 457 -11.69 10.14 13.98
N ILE A 458 -11.43 8.89 14.41
CA ILE A 458 -10.26 8.57 15.22
C ILE A 458 -8.98 8.85 14.44
N PHE A 459 -8.89 8.35 13.21
CA PHE A 459 -7.75 8.56 12.32
C PHE A 459 -7.46 10.05 12.09
N SER A 460 -8.48 10.85 11.75
CA SER A 460 -8.33 12.30 11.58
C SER A 460 -7.91 13.01 12.87
N ARG A 461 -8.33 12.52 14.05
CA ARG A 461 -7.86 13.03 15.31
C ARG A 461 -6.37 12.77 15.51
N ILE A 462 -5.89 11.57 15.15
CA ILE A 462 -4.47 11.22 15.19
C ILE A 462 -3.67 12.09 14.21
N GLU A 463 -4.11 12.24 12.95
CA GLU A 463 -3.45 13.10 11.96
C GLU A 463 -3.28 14.55 12.40
N ASN A 464 -4.24 15.07 13.16
CA ASN A 464 -4.22 16.43 13.71
C ASN A 464 -3.56 16.51 15.10
N GLY A 465 -3.06 15.39 15.62
CA GLY A 465 -2.30 15.35 16.87
C GLY A 465 -0.97 16.10 16.70
N SER A 466 -0.61 16.88 17.69
CA SER A 466 0.68 17.57 17.73
C SER A 466 1.25 17.57 19.14
N SER A 467 2.56 17.44 19.20
CA SER A 467 3.33 17.60 20.44
C SER A 467 4.38 18.68 20.28
N GLY A 468 5.04 19.10 21.36
CA GLY A 468 6.20 20.00 21.32
C GLY A 468 7.42 19.47 20.56
N SER A 469 7.36 18.26 20.02
CA SER A 469 8.46 17.54 19.36
C SER A 469 8.76 17.98 17.91
N VAL A 470 8.07 18.97 17.36
CA VAL A 470 8.25 19.43 15.96
C VAL A 470 9.71 19.76 15.64
N GLN A 471 10.42 20.38 16.60
CA GLN A 471 11.84 20.74 16.41
C GLN A 471 12.74 19.50 16.32
N THR A 472 12.46 18.47 17.12
CA THR A 472 13.19 17.19 17.10
C THR A 472 13.01 16.47 15.76
N PHE A 473 11.78 16.46 15.20
CA PHE A 473 11.52 15.89 13.87
C PHE A 473 12.23 16.63 12.75
N LYS A 474 12.34 17.97 12.83
CA LYS A 474 13.13 18.76 11.86
C LYS A 474 14.62 18.45 11.92
N GLN A 475 15.17 18.27 13.12
CA GLN A 475 16.55 17.86 13.30
C GLN A 475 16.79 16.46 12.75
N LEU A 476 15.85 15.53 13.00
CA LEU A 476 15.89 14.19 12.48
C LEU A 476 15.86 14.16 10.94
N GLU A 477 15.03 15.02 10.30
CA GLU A 477 15.00 15.21 8.85
C GLU A 477 16.37 15.62 8.31
N GLN A 478 17.02 16.58 8.94
CA GLN A 478 18.37 17.03 8.54
C GLN A 478 19.40 15.89 8.62
N PHE A 479 19.33 15.05 9.66
CA PHE A 479 20.24 13.92 9.81
C PHE A 479 19.96 12.83 8.78
N TYR A 480 18.70 12.56 8.49
CA TYR A 480 18.28 11.62 7.44
C TYR A 480 18.78 12.07 6.06
N GLU A 481 18.53 13.34 5.69
CA GLU A 481 18.95 13.93 4.42
C GLU A 481 20.47 13.92 4.27
N ALA A 482 21.20 14.22 5.34
CA ALA A 482 22.67 14.19 5.35
C ALA A 482 23.19 12.76 5.06
N ASN A 483 22.64 11.74 5.69
CA ASN A 483 23.08 10.36 5.48
C ASN A 483 22.67 9.82 4.08
N ILE A 484 21.48 10.17 3.58
CA ILE A 484 21.06 9.86 2.20
C ILE A 484 22.06 10.45 1.19
N ALA A 485 22.43 11.73 1.36
CA ALA A 485 23.40 12.39 0.50
C ALA A 485 24.80 11.76 0.62
N PHE A 486 25.23 11.41 1.84
CA PHE A 486 26.50 10.73 2.11
C PHE A 486 26.59 9.39 1.34
N ASN A 487 25.51 8.61 1.28
CA ASN A 487 25.43 7.37 0.53
C ASN A 487 25.04 7.53 -0.95
N GLN A 488 24.99 8.79 -1.46
CA GLN A 488 24.67 9.12 -2.86
C GLN A 488 23.33 8.57 -3.34
N LYS A 489 22.34 8.57 -2.46
CA LYS A 489 20.97 8.14 -2.77
C LYS A 489 20.05 9.35 -2.91
N SER A 490 18.87 9.15 -3.49
CA SER A 490 17.83 10.18 -3.58
C SER A 490 16.85 10.05 -2.44
N SER A 491 16.51 11.18 -1.80
CA SER A 491 15.40 11.20 -0.84
C SER A 491 14.07 11.06 -1.57
N GLU A 492 13.17 10.25 -1.04
CA GLU A 492 11.81 10.08 -1.56
C GLU A 492 10.80 10.41 -0.45
N ARG A 493 9.58 10.72 -0.89
CA ARG A 493 8.49 11.06 0.04
C ARG A 493 8.13 9.89 0.96
N ALA A 494 7.69 10.23 2.16
CA ALA A 494 7.13 9.29 3.12
C ALA A 494 5.91 8.54 2.53
N GLU A 495 5.76 7.28 2.85
CA GLU A 495 4.61 6.47 2.43
C GLU A 495 3.43 6.70 3.36
N LYS A 496 2.38 7.38 2.85
CA LYS A 496 1.16 7.62 3.59
C LYS A 496 0.17 6.47 3.42
N VAL A 497 -0.22 5.84 4.52
CA VAL A 497 -1.30 4.86 4.55
C VAL A 497 -2.59 5.55 4.98
N GLU A 498 -3.64 5.46 4.16
CA GLU A 498 -4.92 6.12 4.39
C GLU A 498 -6.07 5.12 4.48
N ILE A 499 -7.06 5.46 5.30
CA ILE A 499 -8.32 4.73 5.38
C ILE A 499 -9.29 5.32 4.35
N ALA A 500 -9.72 4.54 3.36
CA ALA A 500 -10.67 4.98 2.34
C ALA A 500 -12.03 5.35 2.96
N SER A 501 -12.78 6.25 2.30
CA SER A 501 -14.10 6.67 2.78
C SER A 501 -15.21 5.68 2.38
N ASP A 502 -15.02 4.99 1.27
CA ASP A 502 -15.94 3.96 0.80
C ASP A 502 -15.58 2.60 1.40
N PRO A 503 -16.56 1.83 1.91
CA PRO A 503 -16.31 0.52 2.52
C PRO A 503 -15.69 -0.51 1.57
N TYR A 504 -16.10 -0.51 0.30
CA TYR A 504 -15.55 -1.43 -0.71
C TYR A 504 -14.12 -1.04 -1.11
N ASP A 505 -13.82 0.26 -1.18
CA ASP A 505 -12.45 0.74 -1.41
C ASP A 505 -11.56 0.43 -0.21
N SER A 506 -12.05 0.57 1.03
CA SER A 506 -11.34 0.16 2.24
C SER A 506 -11.04 -1.33 2.27
N GLY A 507 -12.03 -2.18 2.01
CA GLY A 507 -11.85 -3.64 1.92
C GLY A 507 -10.86 -4.03 0.82
N GLY A 508 -10.98 -3.44 -0.38
CA GLY A 508 -10.05 -3.70 -1.48
C GLY A 508 -8.62 -3.25 -1.21
N ASN A 509 -8.42 -2.10 -0.55
CA ASN A 509 -7.08 -1.64 -0.16
C ASN A 509 -6.48 -2.53 0.94
N ALA A 510 -7.30 -3.00 1.88
CA ALA A 510 -6.89 -3.95 2.90
C ALA A 510 -6.39 -5.27 2.28
N MET A 511 -7.09 -5.81 1.27
CA MET A 511 -6.65 -7.01 0.55
C MET A 511 -5.36 -6.80 -0.22
N LYS A 512 -5.13 -5.62 -0.83
CA LYS A 512 -3.84 -5.28 -1.46
C LYS A 512 -2.69 -5.23 -0.44
N GLY A 513 -2.95 -4.76 0.78
CA GLY A 513 -1.99 -4.85 1.88
C GLY A 513 -1.57 -6.29 2.16
N MET A 514 -2.52 -7.23 2.15
CA MET A 514 -2.19 -8.65 2.30
C MET A 514 -1.39 -9.20 1.10
N ASP A 515 -1.66 -8.76 -0.14
CA ASP A 515 -0.83 -9.11 -1.31
C ASP A 515 0.64 -8.69 -1.08
N HIS A 516 0.88 -7.50 -0.55
CA HIS A 516 2.23 -7.02 -0.21
C HIS A 516 2.86 -7.82 0.93
N LEU A 517 2.09 -8.15 1.97
CA LEU A 517 2.56 -8.95 3.10
C LEU A 517 3.03 -10.36 2.65
N PHE A 518 2.21 -11.06 1.87
CA PHE A 518 2.57 -12.38 1.36
C PHE A 518 3.72 -12.30 0.34
N GLY A 519 3.82 -11.22 -0.43
CA GLY A 519 4.97 -10.92 -1.30
C GLY A 519 6.25 -10.77 -0.50
N GLY A 520 6.24 -9.97 0.57
CA GLY A 520 7.38 -9.78 1.47
C GLY A 520 7.80 -11.08 2.18
N MET A 521 6.84 -11.83 2.71
CA MET A 521 7.11 -13.16 3.30
C MET A 521 7.75 -14.13 2.29
N SER A 522 7.28 -14.14 1.05
CA SER A 522 7.84 -14.97 -0.02
C SER A 522 9.28 -14.54 -0.37
N GLY A 523 9.57 -13.24 -0.39
CA GLY A 523 10.92 -12.71 -0.59
C GLY A 523 11.91 -13.21 0.45
N LEU A 524 11.49 -13.25 1.72
CA LEU A 524 12.31 -13.80 2.81
C LEU A 524 12.61 -15.29 2.66
N LEU A 525 11.67 -16.08 2.15
CA LEU A 525 11.90 -17.51 1.91
C LEU A 525 13.00 -17.75 0.88
N GLY A 526 13.20 -16.79 -0.06
CA GLY A 526 14.22 -16.87 -1.11
C GLY A 526 15.58 -16.29 -0.72
N GLN A 527 15.63 -15.35 0.21
CA GLN A 527 16.84 -14.61 0.64
C GLN A 527 16.84 -14.41 2.15
N LEU A 528 16.99 -15.49 2.93
CA LEU A 528 17.14 -15.46 4.37
C LEU A 528 18.48 -14.82 4.75
N GLY A 529 18.55 -13.52 4.97
CA GLY A 529 19.80 -12.90 5.42
C GLY A 529 19.62 -11.45 5.85
N ASP A 530 20.04 -10.54 5.00
CA ASP A 530 20.32 -9.15 5.38
C ASP A 530 19.07 -8.38 5.81
N GLU A 531 17.98 -8.50 5.08
CA GLU A 531 16.73 -7.79 5.35
C GLU A 531 16.09 -8.22 6.68
N LEU A 532 16.17 -9.51 6.98
CA LEU A 532 15.68 -10.05 8.23
C LEU A 532 16.45 -9.48 9.42
N PHE A 533 17.78 -9.48 9.34
CA PHE A 533 18.62 -8.94 10.41
C PHE A 533 18.39 -7.45 10.61
N GLN A 534 18.20 -6.66 9.54
CA GLN A 534 17.87 -5.24 9.63
C GLN A 534 16.53 -5.00 10.33
N ASN A 535 15.49 -5.77 9.99
CA ASN A 535 14.16 -5.65 10.58
C ASN A 535 14.18 -6.04 12.08
N GLU A 536 14.86 -7.13 12.44
CA GLU A 536 14.99 -7.55 13.83
C GLU A 536 15.89 -6.60 14.63
N TYR A 537 16.92 -6.02 14.02
CA TYR A 537 17.72 -4.95 14.61
C TYR A 537 16.85 -3.73 14.96
N ALA A 538 16.03 -3.27 14.01
CA ALA A 538 15.09 -2.18 14.27
C ALA A 538 14.19 -2.50 15.48
N LEU A 539 13.61 -3.70 15.51
CA LEU A 539 12.81 -4.15 16.64
C LEU A 539 13.58 -4.30 17.96
N ALA A 540 14.85 -4.67 17.94
CA ALA A 540 15.63 -4.86 19.16
C ALA A 540 16.03 -3.55 19.84
N TYR A 541 16.33 -2.52 19.05
CA TYR A 541 16.97 -1.31 19.53
C TYR A 541 16.11 -0.04 19.52
N PHE A 542 14.96 -0.05 18.82
CA PHE A 542 14.10 1.13 18.72
C PHE A 542 12.75 0.91 19.38
N ASN A 543 12.23 1.98 19.95
CA ASN A 543 10.94 1.97 20.64
C ASN A 543 9.78 2.12 19.67
N SER A 544 8.64 1.55 20.05
CA SER A 544 7.37 1.71 19.36
C SER A 544 6.35 2.38 20.25
N MET A 545 5.32 2.94 19.63
CA MET A 545 4.22 3.57 20.34
C MET A 545 3.48 2.57 21.23
N ASP A 546 2.99 3.06 22.37
CA ASP A 546 2.03 2.33 23.20
C ASP A 546 0.62 2.52 22.63
N PHE A 547 0.11 1.44 22.01
CA PHE A 547 -1.20 1.46 21.37
C PHE A 547 -2.36 1.71 22.33
N GLY A 548 -2.24 1.29 23.60
CA GLY A 548 -3.20 1.55 24.64
C GLY A 548 -3.26 3.03 25.05
N GLN A 549 -2.10 3.67 25.15
CA GLN A 549 -2.01 5.12 25.42
C GLN A 549 -2.59 5.94 24.26
N LEU A 550 -2.27 5.58 23.01
CA LEU A 550 -2.87 6.22 21.83
C LEU A 550 -4.40 6.12 21.87
N PHE A 551 -4.94 4.94 22.15
CA PHE A 551 -6.38 4.71 22.22
C PHE A 551 -7.03 5.54 23.32
N SER A 552 -6.46 5.53 24.53
CA SER A 552 -6.93 6.33 25.66
C SER A 552 -6.96 7.83 25.34
N TRP A 553 -5.93 8.33 24.65
CA TRP A 553 -5.89 9.71 24.16
C TRP A 553 -7.00 10.00 23.15
N THR A 554 -7.28 9.08 22.22
CA THR A 554 -8.37 9.25 21.25
C THR A 554 -9.76 9.24 21.89
N GLU A 555 -9.92 8.65 23.08
CA GLU A 555 -11.13 8.69 23.88
C GLU A 555 -11.22 9.95 24.79
N GLY A 556 -10.17 10.77 24.86
CA GLY A 556 -10.15 12.03 25.61
C GLY A 556 -9.45 11.94 26.95
N SER A 557 -8.76 10.83 27.26
CA SER A 557 -7.95 10.64 28.45
C SER A 557 -6.49 10.40 28.05
N GLY A 558 -5.52 11.09 28.66
CA GLY A 558 -4.09 10.91 28.38
C GLY A 558 -3.38 12.18 27.91
N ASP A 559 -2.04 12.20 28.04
CA ASP A 559 -1.22 13.35 27.64
C ASP A 559 -0.80 13.22 26.16
N VAL A 560 -1.19 14.18 25.36
CA VAL A 560 -0.82 14.28 23.94
C VAL A 560 0.70 14.30 23.73
N ASN A 561 1.42 14.95 24.66
CA ASN A 561 2.87 15.04 24.52
C ASN A 561 3.56 13.70 24.65
N ASP A 562 3.08 12.81 25.51
CA ASP A 562 3.69 11.47 25.67
C ASP A 562 3.41 10.57 24.49
N VAL A 563 2.23 10.66 23.88
CA VAL A 563 1.85 9.84 22.71
C VAL A 563 2.69 10.18 21.48
N PHE A 564 2.90 11.49 21.23
CA PHE A 564 3.52 11.96 19.97
C PHE A 564 5.01 12.30 20.08
N LYS A 565 5.68 11.97 21.20
CA LYS A 565 7.15 12.10 21.31
C LYS A 565 7.85 11.14 20.33
N LEU A 566 8.97 11.59 19.78
CA LEU A 566 9.76 10.77 18.86
C LEU A 566 10.28 9.50 19.53
N GLU A 567 10.77 9.59 20.77
CA GLU A 567 11.28 8.46 21.54
C GLU A 567 10.26 7.33 21.70
N ASN A 568 8.96 7.62 21.56
CA ASN A 568 7.87 6.66 21.67
C ASN A 568 7.34 6.17 20.30
N GLN A 569 7.96 6.56 19.18
CA GLN A 569 7.51 6.18 17.83
C GLN A 569 8.67 5.98 16.83
N GLU A 570 9.82 5.54 17.34
CA GLU A 570 11.03 5.35 16.51
C GLU A 570 10.83 4.28 15.44
N LEU A 571 10.18 3.16 15.78
CA LEU A 571 9.87 2.09 14.82
C LEU A 571 8.90 2.56 13.73
N GLU A 572 7.89 3.31 14.10
CA GLU A 572 6.95 3.90 13.16
C GLU A 572 7.64 4.89 12.22
N TYR A 573 8.60 5.67 12.73
CA TYR A 573 9.43 6.53 11.88
C TYR A 573 10.31 5.71 10.92
N ILE A 574 10.93 4.64 11.38
CA ILE A 574 11.73 3.74 10.51
C ILE A 574 10.86 3.17 9.39
N LEU A 575 9.62 2.80 9.68
CA LEU A 575 8.66 2.28 8.71
C LEU A 575 8.22 3.33 7.69
N TYR A 576 7.65 4.45 8.15
CA TYR A 576 6.91 5.39 7.30
C TYR A 576 7.69 6.64 6.90
N GLY A 577 8.61 7.13 7.75
CA GLY A 577 9.52 8.23 7.43
C GLY A 577 8.90 9.62 7.41
N PHE A 578 7.81 9.86 8.15
CA PHE A 578 7.27 11.22 8.30
C PHE A 578 8.08 12.03 9.28
N HIS A 579 8.48 13.24 8.88
CA HIS A 579 9.19 14.19 9.74
C HIS A 579 8.22 15.12 10.49
N ASN A 580 7.16 14.52 11.04
CA ASN A 580 6.18 15.20 11.87
C ASN A 580 5.61 14.25 12.93
N PRO A 581 5.09 14.77 14.07
CA PRO A 581 4.69 13.94 15.20
C PRO A 581 3.56 12.93 14.93
N SER A 582 2.66 13.22 14.00
CA SER A 582 1.43 12.44 13.82
C SER A 582 1.44 11.49 12.62
N GLY A 583 2.22 11.78 11.58
CA GLY A 583 2.17 11.04 10.31
C GLY A 583 2.53 9.55 10.44
N ASN A 584 3.57 9.25 11.22
CA ASN A 584 4.02 7.86 11.44
C ASN A 584 2.97 7.06 12.22
N ILE A 585 2.44 7.64 13.30
CA ILE A 585 1.41 7.02 14.15
C ILE A 585 0.11 6.81 13.36
N ALA A 586 -0.31 7.81 12.57
CA ALA A 586 -1.51 7.71 11.74
C ALA A 586 -1.37 6.58 10.70
N SER A 587 -0.23 6.48 10.03
CA SER A 587 0.03 5.42 9.05
C SER A 587 0.05 4.04 9.71
N ALA A 588 0.70 3.89 10.86
CA ALA A 588 0.70 2.64 11.62
C ALA A 588 -0.71 2.23 12.07
N TYR A 589 -1.50 3.18 12.59
CA TYR A 589 -2.88 2.91 12.96
C TYR A 589 -3.73 2.47 11.78
N ALA A 590 -3.58 3.14 10.63
CA ALA A 590 -4.32 2.80 9.41
C ALA A 590 -3.92 1.40 8.88
N GLU A 591 -2.66 1.05 8.96
CA GLU A 591 -2.15 -0.24 8.46
C GLU A 591 -2.57 -1.40 9.37
N VAL A 592 -2.53 -1.23 10.70
CA VAL A 592 -3.09 -2.21 11.64
C VAL A 592 -4.57 -2.42 11.37
N PHE A 593 -5.35 -1.33 11.23
CA PHE A 593 -6.76 -1.44 10.88
C PHE A 593 -6.97 -2.13 9.53
N GLY A 594 -6.19 -1.78 8.51
CA GLY A 594 -6.23 -2.41 7.18
C GLY A 594 -5.96 -3.91 7.23
N MET A 595 -4.92 -4.33 7.92
CA MET A 595 -4.61 -5.75 8.11
C MET A 595 -5.74 -6.51 8.82
N ARG A 596 -6.28 -5.94 9.92
CA ARG A 596 -7.41 -6.55 10.64
C ARG A 596 -8.66 -6.61 9.75
N LEU A 597 -8.94 -5.55 9.01
CA LEU A 597 -10.05 -5.49 8.06
C LEU A 597 -9.94 -6.59 6.99
N ALA A 598 -8.76 -6.81 6.42
CA ALA A 598 -8.54 -7.84 5.41
C ALA A 598 -8.85 -9.24 5.97
N ILE A 599 -8.25 -9.59 7.12
CA ILE A 599 -8.46 -10.89 7.76
C ILE A 599 -9.94 -11.10 8.09
N ARG A 600 -10.58 -10.11 8.72
CA ARG A 600 -12.00 -10.20 9.10
C ARG A 600 -12.94 -10.17 7.90
N THR A 601 -12.58 -9.51 6.79
CA THR A 601 -13.38 -9.59 5.55
C THR A 601 -13.28 -10.97 4.90
N ALA A 602 -12.12 -11.61 4.92
CA ALA A 602 -11.97 -12.99 4.45
C ALA A 602 -12.84 -13.97 5.27
N GLU A 603 -12.81 -13.85 6.61
CA GLU A 603 -13.71 -14.60 7.50
C GLU A 603 -15.19 -14.30 7.18
N GLY A 604 -15.52 -13.01 6.94
CA GLY A 604 -16.87 -12.58 6.60
C GLY A 604 -17.39 -13.16 5.29
N LEU A 605 -16.54 -13.36 4.28
CA LEU A 605 -16.91 -14.05 3.04
C LEU A 605 -17.32 -15.49 3.31
N SER A 606 -16.57 -16.19 4.16
CA SER A 606 -16.89 -17.57 4.55
C SER A 606 -18.20 -17.66 5.35
N GLU A 607 -18.36 -16.82 6.36
CA GLU A 607 -19.55 -16.80 7.24
C GLU A 607 -20.84 -16.45 6.50
N ASN A 608 -20.77 -15.60 5.49
CA ASN A 608 -21.93 -15.11 4.75
C ASN A 608 -22.14 -15.77 3.38
N SER A 609 -21.33 -16.78 3.02
CA SER A 609 -21.39 -17.46 1.71
C SER A 609 -22.77 -18.04 1.37
N LYS A 610 -23.54 -18.41 2.38
CA LYS A 610 -24.90 -18.99 2.26
C LYS A 610 -25.99 -17.99 1.83
N LEU A 611 -25.69 -16.67 1.79
CA LEU A 611 -26.65 -15.65 1.35
C LEU A 611 -26.95 -15.71 -0.16
N GLY A 612 -26.21 -16.49 -0.93
CA GLY A 612 -26.42 -16.78 -2.34
C GLY A 612 -26.01 -15.64 -3.28
N ASN A 613 -26.61 -14.46 -3.18
CA ASN A 613 -26.26 -13.33 -4.06
C ASN A 613 -24.85 -12.80 -3.76
N PRO A 614 -23.91 -12.79 -4.74
CA PRO A 614 -22.51 -12.45 -4.49
C PRO A 614 -22.28 -11.02 -4.00
N LEU A 615 -23.08 -10.04 -4.45
CA LEU A 615 -22.98 -8.66 -3.95
C LEU A 615 -23.51 -8.50 -2.52
N LEU A 616 -24.53 -9.28 -2.15
CA LEU A 616 -25.02 -9.32 -0.78
C LEU A 616 -23.98 -9.98 0.13
N VAL A 617 -23.35 -11.08 -0.32
CA VAL A 617 -22.24 -11.73 0.41
C VAL A 617 -21.09 -10.75 0.62
N LEU A 618 -20.69 -10.03 -0.42
CA LEU A 618 -19.62 -9.03 -0.32
C LEU A 618 -19.97 -7.91 0.67
N SER A 619 -21.17 -7.34 0.59
CA SER A 619 -21.58 -6.26 1.50
C SER A 619 -21.65 -6.73 2.95
N ALA A 620 -22.15 -7.93 3.20
CA ALA A 620 -22.18 -8.55 4.53
C ALA A 620 -20.75 -8.86 5.04
N ALA A 621 -19.87 -9.36 4.17
CA ALA A 621 -18.47 -9.63 4.52
C ALA A 621 -17.69 -8.36 4.88
N ILE A 622 -17.91 -7.27 4.15
CA ILE A 622 -17.29 -5.98 4.45
C ILE A 622 -17.84 -5.41 5.77
N LEU A 623 -19.14 -5.49 6.01
CA LEU A 623 -19.74 -5.06 7.28
C LEU A 623 -19.18 -5.88 8.45
N TYR A 624 -19.10 -7.19 8.29
CA TYR A 624 -18.47 -8.10 9.26
C TYR A 624 -17.01 -7.71 9.49
N GLY A 625 -16.26 -7.51 8.40
CA GLY A 625 -14.85 -7.11 8.43
C GLY A 625 -14.61 -5.82 9.20
N ILE A 626 -15.34 -4.75 8.88
CA ILE A 626 -15.23 -3.45 9.57
C ILE A 626 -15.61 -3.59 11.05
N THR A 627 -16.71 -4.31 11.36
CA THR A 627 -17.19 -4.47 12.74
C THR A 627 -16.13 -5.15 13.61
N HIS A 628 -15.63 -6.30 13.16
CA HIS A 628 -14.67 -7.08 13.93
C HIS A 628 -13.26 -6.49 13.90
N ALA A 629 -12.87 -5.76 12.84
CA ALA A 629 -11.62 -5.00 12.85
C ALA A 629 -11.63 -3.91 13.93
N ILE A 630 -12.75 -3.21 14.11
CA ILE A 630 -12.92 -2.23 15.21
C ILE A 630 -12.80 -2.91 16.58
N GLU A 631 -13.47 -4.05 16.76
CA GLU A 631 -13.37 -4.82 18.01
C GLU A 631 -11.93 -5.29 18.29
N ASP A 632 -11.20 -5.71 17.26
CA ASP A 632 -9.80 -6.10 17.35
C ASP A 632 -8.89 -4.94 17.74
N MET A 633 -9.11 -3.73 17.19
CA MET A 633 -8.37 -2.52 17.58
C MET A 633 -8.60 -2.19 19.07
N VAL A 634 -9.84 -2.31 19.54
CA VAL A 634 -10.18 -2.11 20.96
C VAL A 634 -9.51 -3.16 21.85
N LYS A 635 -9.53 -4.43 21.45
CA LYS A 635 -8.84 -5.52 22.19
C LYS A 635 -7.33 -5.30 22.23
N LEU A 636 -6.73 -4.94 21.09
CA LEU A 636 -5.31 -4.64 21.02
C LEU A 636 -4.91 -3.51 21.97
N ALA A 637 -5.75 -2.48 22.06
CA ALA A 637 -5.53 -1.36 22.98
C ALA A 637 -5.69 -1.75 24.47
N LYS A 638 -6.70 -2.56 24.81
CA LYS A 638 -7.03 -2.89 26.21
C LYS A 638 -6.22 -4.07 26.74
N ASP A 639 -6.09 -5.13 25.93
CA ASP A 639 -5.49 -6.41 26.31
C ASP A 639 -4.02 -6.53 25.89
N GLY A 640 -3.53 -5.56 25.08
CA GLY A 640 -2.17 -5.55 24.51
C GLY A 640 -1.95 -6.58 23.40
N ASN A 641 -2.95 -7.40 23.09
CA ASN A 641 -2.87 -8.44 22.05
C ASN A 641 -4.24 -8.78 21.47
N VAL A 642 -4.23 -9.38 20.28
CA VAL A 642 -5.43 -9.83 19.57
C VAL A 642 -5.14 -11.14 18.84
N GLU A 643 -6.14 -12.04 18.76
CA GLU A 643 -6.01 -13.28 18.00
C GLU A 643 -5.86 -13.01 16.50
N LEU A 644 -4.98 -13.73 15.81
CA LEU A 644 -4.74 -13.56 14.38
C LEU A 644 -6.02 -13.67 13.57
N SER A 645 -6.80 -14.73 13.80
CA SER A 645 -8.11 -14.92 13.18
C SER A 645 -9.06 -15.68 14.11
N LYS A 646 -10.34 -15.79 13.74
CA LYS A 646 -11.32 -16.63 14.43
C LYS A 646 -10.88 -18.11 14.47
N TYR A 647 -10.19 -18.56 13.42
CA TYR A 647 -9.77 -19.94 13.24
C TYR A 647 -8.37 -20.23 13.80
N ILE A 648 -7.50 -19.20 13.83
CA ILE A 648 -6.11 -19.32 14.28
C ILE A 648 -5.92 -18.51 15.57
N LYS A 649 -5.85 -19.22 16.70
CA LYS A 649 -5.80 -18.68 18.07
C LYS A 649 -4.41 -18.18 18.49
N VAL A 650 -3.66 -17.64 17.55
CA VAL A 650 -2.37 -17.03 17.83
C VAL A 650 -2.59 -15.56 18.21
N LYS A 651 -2.01 -15.14 19.32
CA LYS A 651 -2.08 -13.76 19.79
C LYS A 651 -0.97 -12.93 19.16
N LEU A 652 -1.33 -11.79 18.59
CA LEU A 652 -0.42 -10.78 18.06
C LEU A 652 -0.49 -9.53 18.93
N THR A 653 0.68 -9.03 19.32
CA THR A 653 0.84 -7.72 19.96
C THR A 653 0.92 -6.62 18.88
N TYR A 654 0.87 -5.35 19.28
CA TYR A 654 1.11 -4.24 18.36
C TYR A 654 2.50 -4.34 17.71
N ARG A 655 3.53 -4.71 18.47
CA ARG A 655 4.90 -4.87 17.98
C ARG A 655 5.04 -6.02 16.97
N ASP A 656 4.23 -7.08 17.10
CA ASP A 656 4.16 -8.14 16.09
C ASP A 656 3.55 -7.63 14.77
N HIS A 657 2.58 -6.72 14.83
CA HIS A 657 2.08 -6.07 13.61
C HIS A 657 3.16 -5.22 12.94
N LEU A 658 3.92 -4.41 13.70
CA LEU A 658 5.04 -3.64 13.14
C LEU A 658 6.11 -4.54 12.50
N ARG A 659 6.40 -5.70 13.09
CA ARG A 659 7.31 -6.69 12.49
C ARG A 659 6.82 -7.17 11.13
N LEU A 660 5.51 -7.43 10.98
CA LEU A 660 4.92 -7.79 9.70
C LEU A 660 5.01 -6.63 8.68
N PHE A 661 4.79 -5.40 9.13
CA PHE A 661 4.87 -4.22 8.26
C PHE A 661 6.31 -3.94 7.80
N LEU A 662 7.32 -4.20 8.64
CA LEU A 662 8.73 -4.14 8.22
C LEU A 662 9.04 -5.10 7.06
N LEU A 663 8.31 -6.22 6.95
CA LEU A 663 8.42 -7.15 5.83
C LEU A 663 7.67 -6.66 4.57
N MET A 664 6.58 -5.92 4.77
CA MET A 664 5.80 -5.35 3.66
C MET A 664 6.53 -4.17 2.98
N HIS A 665 7.24 -3.37 3.77
CA HIS A 665 7.98 -2.19 3.33
C HIS A 665 9.45 -2.55 3.06
N SER A 666 9.76 -3.07 1.88
CA SER A 666 11.07 -3.63 1.53
C SER A 666 12.17 -2.61 1.18
N ASN A 667 11.99 -1.32 1.49
CA ASN A 667 12.99 -0.30 1.14
C ASN A 667 14.11 -0.18 2.19
N ASN A 668 15.09 -1.09 2.10
CA ASN A 668 16.14 -1.25 3.10
C ASN A 668 17.08 -0.06 3.23
N ASP A 669 17.46 0.58 2.12
CA ASP A 669 18.34 1.76 2.13
C ASP A 669 17.74 2.91 2.96
N ARG A 670 16.45 3.16 2.82
CA ARG A 670 15.74 4.19 3.59
C ARG A 670 15.61 3.83 5.06
N LYS A 671 15.30 2.57 5.36
CA LYS A 671 15.25 2.09 6.75
C LYS A 671 16.61 2.29 7.43
N MET A 672 17.71 1.96 6.74
CA MET A 672 19.07 2.17 7.28
C MET A 672 19.37 3.64 7.55
N SER A 673 19.07 4.55 6.62
CA SER A 673 19.25 5.98 6.86
C SER A 673 18.40 6.53 8.00
N ARG A 674 17.15 6.07 8.14
CA ARG A 674 16.28 6.45 9.26
C ARG A 674 16.83 5.95 10.60
N MET A 675 17.32 4.71 10.65
CA MET A 675 17.98 4.16 11.85
C MET A 675 19.26 4.95 12.20
N LEU A 676 20.12 5.24 11.22
CA LEU A 676 21.34 6.03 11.43
C LEU A 676 21.03 7.47 11.90
N ALA A 677 19.99 8.08 11.35
CA ALA A 677 19.52 9.39 11.80
C ALA A 677 19.01 9.38 13.26
N LEU A 678 18.26 8.35 13.65
CA LEU A 678 17.82 8.16 15.04
C LEU A 678 19.01 7.91 15.97
N ILE A 679 19.96 7.05 15.59
CA ILE A 679 21.17 6.80 16.37
C ILE A 679 21.93 8.11 16.59
N ARG A 680 22.12 8.90 15.53
CA ARG A 680 22.77 10.22 15.63
C ARG A 680 22.02 11.16 16.58
N LEU A 681 20.71 11.17 16.51
CA LEU A 681 19.87 12.02 17.37
C LEU A 681 19.98 11.60 18.85
N ASN A 682 19.89 10.30 19.11
CA ASN A 682 19.84 9.75 20.47
C ASN A 682 21.20 9.73 21.16
N THR A 683 22.28 9.51 20.39
CA THR A 683 23.65 9.40 20.93
C THR A 683 24.45 10.70 20.80
N GLY A 684 24.09 11.59 19.89
CA GLY A 684 24.90 12.74 19.49
C GLY A 684 26.12 12.39 18.63
N ALA A 685 26.47 11.11 18.45
CA ALA A 685 27.56 10.65 17.60
C ALA A 685 27.13 10.72 16.12
N ASN A 686 27.95 11.30 15.25
CA ASN A 686 27.67 11.33 13.81
C ASN A 686 28.21 10.06 13.13
N PRO A 687 27.37 9.09 12.71
CA PRO A 687 27.84 7.86 12.08
C PRO A 687 28.63 8.08 10.79
N ASP A 688 28.36 9.19 10.06
CA ASP A 688 29.01 9.51 8.80
C ASP A 688 30.49 9.96 9.01
N GLU A 689 30.88 10.26 10.25
CA GLU A 689 32.24 10.69 10.64
C GLU A 689 32.96 9.65 11.54
N LYS A 690 32.27 8.63 12.02
CA LYS A 690 32.82 7.61 12.92
C LYS A 690 33.37 6.42 12.12
N GLN A 691 34.71 6.24 12.18
CA GLN A 691 35.41 5.18 11.44
C GLN A 691 35.34 3.84 12.16
N THR A 692 35.31 2.75 11.38
CA THR A 692 35.22 1.38 11.89
C THR A 692 36.45 0.53 11.57
N TYR A 693 37.39 1.08 10.82
CA TYR A 693 38.61 0.41 10.41
C TYR A 693 39.79 1.34 10.63
N ALA A 694 40.89 0.78 11.18
CA ALA A 694 42.13 1.49 11.33
C ALA A 694 43.30 0.69 10.74
N SER A 695 44.16 1.35 9.99
CA SER A 695 45.40 0.83 9.46
C SER A 695 46.59 1.61 10.04
N GLY A 696 47.57 0.93 10.59
CA GLY A 696 48.78 1.53 11.15
C GLY A 696 50.02 1.04 10.45
N GLN A 697 50.94 1.94 10.20
CA GLN A 697 52.25 1.65 9.65
C GLN A 697 53.32 2.12 10.63
N ILE A 698 54.23 1.24 10.99
CA ILE A 698 55.29 1.50 11.96
C ILE A 698 56.61 1.24 11.29
N ARG A 699 57.49 2.23 11.27
CA ARG A 699 58.89 2.10 10.89
C ARG A 699 59.71 2.00 12.17
N SER A 700 60.50 0.91 12.31
CA SER A 700 61.34 0.68 13.48
C SER A 700 62.71 0.17 13.07
N SER A 701 63.65 0.31 13.97
CA SER A 701 65.05 -0.06 13.71
C SER A 701 65.68 -0.77 14.90
N ILE A 702 66.69 -1.63 14.60
CA ILE A 702 67.53 -2.27 15.56
C ILE A 702 69.01 -2.03 15.23
N LYS A 703 69.87 -1.74 16.23
CA LYS A 703 71.33 -1.60 16.06
C LYS A 703 71.93 -2.99 15.79
N LEU A 704 72.69 -3.10 14.69
CA LEU A 704 73.49 -4.28 14.40
C LEU A 704 74.78 -4.26 15.24
N TRP A 705 75.19 -5.44 15.77
CA TRP A 705 76.32 -5.49 16.67
C TRP A 705 77.64 -5.74 15.96
N PHE A 706 77.63 -6.53 14.86
CA PHE A 706 78.87 -7.04 14.33
C PHE A 706 79.20 -6.59 12.93
N LEU A 707 78.38 -6.87 11.93
CA LEU A 707 78.79 -6.76 10.55
C LEU A 707 77.67 -6.04 9.70
N PRO A 708 77.36 -4.74 9.94
CA PRO A 708 76.30 -4.05 9.24
C PRO A 708 76.52 -4.01 7.71
N GLY A 709 77.74 -3.99 7.22
CA GLY A 709 78.09 -4.04 5.81
C GLY A 709 77.74 -5.35 5.10
N ILE A 710 77.91 -6.47 5.81
CA ILE A 710 77.59 -7.81 5.28
C ILE A 710 76.04 -7.99 5.22
N VAL A 711 75.34 -7.60 6.29
CA VAL A 711 73.86 -7.65 6.33
C VAL A 711 73.29 -6.82 5.21
N ARG A 712 73.83 -5.63 4.93
CA ARG A 712 73.46 -4.77 3.82
C ARG A 712 73.67 -5.45 2.46
N SER A 713 74.81 -6.10 2.24
CA SER A 713 75.14 -6.78 0.99
C SER A 713 74.24 -7.99 0.71
N ILE A 714 73.94 -8.78 1.73
CA ILE A 714 73.03 -9.93 1.63
C ILE A 714 71.57 -9.49 1.41
N GLY A 715 71.09 -8.43 2.09
CA GLY A 715 69.76 -7.85 1.90
C GLY A 715 69.56 -7.37 0.47
N ALA A 716 70.56 -6.70 -0.11
CA ALA A 716 70.53 -6.25 -1.51
C ALA A 716 70.42 -7.39 -2.53
N VAL A 717 71.05 -8.54 -2.25
CA VAL A 717 71.01 -9.75 -3.10
C VAL A 717 69.65 -10.47 -2.98
N MET A 718 69.01 -10.42 -1.79
CA MET A 718 67.72 -11.08 -1.54
C MET A 718 66.50 -10.25 -1.93
N GLY A 719 66.68 -9.01 -2.45
CA GLY A 719 65.57 -8.17 -2.89
C GLY A 719 64.60 -7.77 -1.76
N SER A 720 65.06 -7.70 -0.49
CA SER A 720 64.23 -7.27 0.63
C SER A 720 64.09 -5.74 0.65
N GLU A 721 62.87 -5.24 0.95
CA GLU A 721 62.61 -3.82 1.20
C GLU A 721 63.29 -3.31 2.50
N ASP A 722 64.00 -4.18 3.21
CA ASP A 722 64.68 -3.91 4.46
C ASP A 722 65.96 -3.07 4.21
N GLU A 723 66.11 -1.98 4.89
CA GLU A 723 67.21 -1.03 4.71
C GLU A 723 68.21 -1.07 5.87
N VAL A 724 69.51 -1.07 5.53
CA VAL A 724 70.60 -0.88 6.56
C VAL A 724 71.20 0.49 6.36
N GLN A 725 71.04 1.37 7.36
CA GLN A 725 71.60 2.74 7.37
C GLN A 725 72.24 3.01 8.74
N ASP A 726 73.43 3.65 8.75
CA ASP A 726 74.16 4.05 9.95
C ASP A 726 74.32 2.94 11.04
N GLY A 727 74.51 1.69 10.58
CA GLY A 727 74.67 0.55 11.46
C GLY A 727 73.38 0.05 12.12
N ARG A 728 72.23 0.51 11.69
CA ARG A 728 70.92 0.04 12.09
C ARG A 728 70.19 -0.64 10.93
N PHE A 729 69.45 -1.68 11.25
CA PHE A 729 68.54 -2.40 10.33
C PHE A 729 67.13 -1.89 10.51
N PHE A 730 66.50 -1.38 9.46
CA PHE A 730 65.17 -0.79 9.45
C PHE A 730 64.17 -1.76 8.83
N ILE A 731 62.96 -1.80 9.41
CA ILE A 731 61.81 -2.47 8.83
C ILE A 731 60.56 -1.61 8.94
N GLU A 732 59.67 -1.80 7.99
CA GLU A 732 58.33 -1.24 8.03
C GLU A 732 57.33 -2.38 8.20
N ARG A 733 56.37 -2.23 9.13
CA ARG A 733 55.32 -3.20 9.37
C ARG A 733 53.96 -2.48 9.37
N LYS A 734 53.00 -3.09 8.66
CA LYS A 734 51.64 -2.66 8.63
C LYS A 734 50.82 -3.62 9.49
N ALA A 735 49.87 -3.04 10.21
CA ALA A 735 48.87 -3.78 10.95
C ALA A 735 47.55 -3.06 10.81
N ASP A 736 46.47 -3.79 10.71
CA ASP A 736 45.12 -3.28 10.62
C ASP A 736 44.20 -3.94 11.62
N TYR A 737 43.11 -3.26 11.91
CA TYR A 737 42.06 -3.76 12.79
C TYR A 737 40.71 -3.16 12.40
N SER A 738 39.66 -3.95 12.50
CA SER A 738 38.28 -3.50 12.30
C SER A 738 37.36 -4.04 13.39
N TYR A 739 36.30 -3.29 13.66
CA TYR A 739 35.22 -3.76 14.50
C TYR A 739 34.37 -4.76 13.75
#